data_f5f7b624533dd76b056566e4074408ac
#
_entry.id   f5f7b624533dd76b056566e4074408ac
#
_cell.length_a   1.000
_cell.length_b   1.000
_cell.length_c   1.000
_cell.angle_alpha   90.00
_cell.angle_beta   90.00
_cell.angle_gamma   90.00
#
_symmetry.space_group_name_H-M   'P 1'
#
loop_
_entity.id
_entity.type
_entity.pdbx_description
1 polymer ?
#
loop_
_entity_poly.entity_id
_entity_poly.type
_entity_poly.pdbx_seq_one_letter_code
_entity_poly.pdbx_strand_id
1 'polypeptide(L)'
;MTNVDIIELGMPFTDPIADGPTIQTANTQALKNGVNTGDVLQMIRDARKRGLKAPVMLMGYYNPLLSYGEEKMLQDAKEAGANGFIMVDLPPEEALRFRNFCRSYGLSYVPLIAPATSEHRMRVLCQIADSFIYVVSRMGVTGASGSMNAALPQLLERVHKYSGNKPAAVGFGVSTRDHFLSVGQIAEGVVIGSQIINEIAKSEPGTGAKAVEAYCDKICGKSSRETTREVGIVEAIDGAKEPTGVHVDKVITDADTPDGPGLADQLEALNTNGDGFDEEHALPPRFGEFGGQYVPESLMDCLSELEKGFNAAIEDPKFWEEYRSYYDYMGRPGHLHLAERLTEHAGGANIWLKREDLNHTGSHKINNALGQVLVARRLGKTEIIAETGAGQHGVATATVCAKFNMKCTIYMGAEDVRRQALNVFRIKLLGASVVAVEAGSQTLRDAVNEAMRAWVVNLDTTHYIIGSAIGPHPFPTIVRTFQSIIGNETKQQMQEKRGKLPDAVVACVGGGSNAVGMFYPFANDPSVKLLGVEAGGDGIDTARHSATLSGGTKGVLHGVRTYILQDQHGQVSETHSVSAGLDYPGVGPELAQWKDSERAKYIAATDAEAFIGFRLASQLEGIIPALETAHAIYGAIELAKTMNKDQDIVICVSGRGDKDVQSVAEELPKLGPKIGWDLRCKSCQYNDMLHTDKTQFKLPQTPYGRLARQLTSTTLYMTTFRQAYLRN
;
A
#
# COMPACT_ATOMS: atom_id res chain seq x y z
N MET A 1 -26.28 -28.49 -0.13
CA MET A 1 -25.64 -27.98 1.13
C MET A 1 -25.34 -29.13 2.10
N THR A 2 -24.93 -30.24 1.60
CA THR A 2 -25.06 -31.47 2.39
C THR A 2 -23.76 -32.04 2.94
N ASN A 3 -22.60 -31.44 2.65
CA ASN A 3 -21.30 -32.04 3.02
C ASN A 3 -20.24 -30.99 3.42
N VAL A 4 -20.67 -29.85 4.00
CA VAL A 4 -19.80 -28.79 4.49
C VAL A 4 -20.18 -28.48 5.92
N ASP A 5 -19.23 -28.53 6.86
CA ASP A 5 -19.48 -28.33 8.29
C ASP A 5 -19.50 -26.84 8.65
N ILE A 6 -18.65 -26.01 8.01
CA ILE A 6 -18.57 -24.56 8.19
C ILE A 6 -18.53 -23.90 6.80
N ILE A 7 -19.16 -22.75 6.65
CA ILE A 7 -19.11 -21.95 5.43
C ILE A 7 -18.31 -20.67 5.71
N GLU A 8 -17.30 -20.42 4.91
CA GLU A 8 -16.60 -19.14 4.87
C GLU A 8 -17.18 -18.30 3.72
N LEU A 9 -17.73 -17.14 4.05
CA LEU A 9 -18.33 -16.23 3.08
C LEU A 9 -17.47 -14.97 2.96
N GLY A 10 -16.87 -14.76 1.76
CA GLY A 10 -16.01 -13.64 1.47
C GLY A 10 -16.75 -12.31 1.38
N MET A 11 -16.26 -11.29 2.06
CA MET A 11 -16.66 -9.90 1.88
C MET A 11 -15.75 -9.26 0.82
N PRO A 12 -16.29 -8.72 -0.28
CA PRO A 12 -15.46 -8.21 -1.36
C PRO A 12 -14.73 -6.91 -0.96
N PHE A 13 -13.48 -6.81 -1.39
CA PHE A 13 -12.63 -5.64 -1.17
C PHE A 13 -11.78 -5.34 -2.42
N THR A 14 -11.55 -4.06 -2.69
CA THR A 14 -10.79 -3.58 -3.85
C THR A 14 -9.31 -3.93 -3.78
N ASP A 15 -8.73 -4.03 -2.57
CA ASP A 15 -7.29 -4.14 -2.33
C ASP A 15 -6.91 -5.39 -1.50
N PRO A 16 -7.17 -6.60 -2.00
CA PRO A 16 -6.97 -7.84 -1.26
C PRO A 16 -5.49 -8.27 -1.29
N ILE A 17 -4.68 -7.74 -0.36
CA ILE A 17 -3.22 -7.95 -0.29
C ILE A 17 -2.79 -9.39 0.03
N ALA A 18 -3.66 -10.19 0.67
CA ALA A 18 -3.37 -11.58 1.03
C ALA A 18 -3.87 -12.60 -0.01
N ASP A 19 -4.63 -12.15 -1.02
CA ASP A 19 -5.32 -13.02 -1.96
C ASP A 19 -4.58 -13.21 -3.28
N GLY A 20 -4.62 -14.43 -3.80
CA GLY A 20 -4.11 -14.77 -5.12
C GLY A 20 -5.10 -14.45 -6.25
N PRO A 21 -4.68 -14.65 -7.51
CA PRO A 21 -5.41 -14.19 -8.69
C PRO A 21 -6.87 -14.67 -8.78
N THR A 22 -7.15 -15.90 -8.34
CA THR A 22 -8.51 -16.48 -8.39
C THR A 22 -9.46 -15.70 -7.47
N ILE A 23 -9.05 -15.42 -6.24
CA ILE A 23 -9.88 -14.69 -5.27
C ILE A 23 -9.97 -13.21 -5.65
N GLN A 24 -8.87 -12.60 -6.11
CA GLN A 24 -8.88 -11.23 -6.64
C GLN A 24 -9.89 -11.07 -7.79
N THR A 25 -9.93 -12.02 -8.72
CA THR A 25 -10.90 -12.01 -9.83
C THR A 25 -12.33 -12.11 -9.31
N ALA A 26 -12.57 -12.96 -8.31
CA ALA A 26 -13.91 -13.10 -7.69
C ALA A 26 -14.33 -11.82 -6.98
N ASN A 27 -13.43 -11.18 -6.21
CA ASN A 27 -13.65 -9.88 -5.57
C ASN A 27 -14.03 -8.81 -6.61
N THR A 28 -13.22 -8.69 -7.67
CA THR A 28 -13.47 -7.73 -8.75
C THR A 28 -14.82 -7.95 -9.41
N GLN A 29 -15.22 -9.22 -9.64
CA GLN A 29 -16.51 -9.54 -10.24
C GLN A 29 -17.67 -9.20 -9.29
N ALA A 30 -17.53 -9.48 -7.99
CA ALA A 30 -18.52 -9.14 -6.99
C ALA A 30 -18.74 -7.61 -6.92
N LEU A 31 -17.65 -6.84 -6.87
CA LEU A 31 -17.70 -5.37 -6.84
C LEU A 31 -18.30 -4.78 -8.12
N LYS A 32 -17.96 -5.33 -9.30
CA LYS A 32 -18.60 -4.93 -10.58
C LYS A 32 -20.10 -5.18 -10.58
N ASN A 33 -20.57 -6.19 -9.87
CA ASN A 33 -22.00 -6.49 -9.72
C ASN A 33 -22.65 -5.64 -8.59
N GLY A 34 -21.92 -4.72 -7.97
CA GLY A 34 -22.41 -3.84 -6.91
C GLY A 34 -22.57 -4.52 -5.55
N VAL A 35 -21.98 -5.70 -5.34
CA VAL A 35 -22.08 -6.42 -4.07
C VAL A 35 -21.28 -5.67 -2.99
N ASN A 36 -21.93 -5.41 -1.88
CA ASN A 36 -21.38 -4.76 -0.69
C ASN A 36 -21.59 -5.60 0.58
N THR A 37 -21.09 -5.15 1.71
CA THR A 37 -21.21 -5.84 3.00
C THR A 37 -22.66 -6.12 3.40
N GLY A 38 -23.58 -5.17 3.15
CA GLY A 38 -25.01 -5.34 3.43
C GLY A 38 -25.64 -6.47 2.61
N ASP A 39 -25.24 -6.60 1.34
CA ASP A 39 -25.71 -7.70 0.47
C ASP A 39 -25.19 -9.06 0.96
N VAL A 40 -23.93 -9.12 1.42
CA VAL A 40 -23.36 -10.36 2.01
C VAL A 40 -24.17 -10.78 3.24
N LEU A 41 -24.50 -9.85 4.14
CA LEU A 41 -25.36 -10.13 5.29
C LEU A 41 -26.77 -10.57 4.86
N GLN A 42 -27.33 -9.98 3.80
CA GLN A 42 -28.62 -10.39 3.26
C GLN A 42 -28.57 -11.82 2.69
N MET A 43 -27.48 -12.22 2.03
CA MET A 43 -27.29 -13.60 1.56
C MET A 43 -27.32 -14.60 2.73
N ILE A 44 -26.74 -14.27 3.89
CA ILE A 44 -26.82 -15.12 5.09
C ILE A 44 -28.26 -15.23 5.58
N ARG A 45 -28.97 -14.10 5.73
CA ARG A 45 -30.39 -14.09 6.14
C ARG A 45 -31.24 -14.98 5.24
N ASP A 46 -31.07 -14.90 3.93
CA ASP A 46 -31.84 -15.68 2.96
C ASP A 46 -31.43 -17.17 2.99
N ALA A 47 -30.17 -17.49 3.19
CA ALA A 47 -29.73 -18.86 3.38
C ALA A 47 -30.31 -19.48 4.68
N ARG A 48 -30.32 -18.74 5.78
CA ARG A 48 -30.94 -19.16 7.06
C ARG A 48 -32.44 -19.42 6.89
N LYS A 49 -33.16 -18.52 6.21
CA LYS A 49 -34.59 -18.72 5.89
C LYS A 49 -34.84 -19.98 5.06
N ARG A 50 -33.90 -20.37 4.20
CA ARG A 50 -33.95 -21.61 3.40
C ARG A 50 -33.49 -22.85 4.17
N GLY A 51 -33.22 -22.74 5.48
CA GLY A 51 -32.87 -23.84 6.35
C GLY A 51 -31.38 -24.15 6.50
N LEU A 52 -30.49 -23.22 6.14
CA LEU A 52 -29.05 -23.38 6.40
C LEU A 52 -28.79 -23.43 7.91
N LYS A 53 -28.21 -24.55 8.38
CA LYS A 53 -27.81 -24.75 9.81
C LYS A 53 -26.32 -24.63 10.05
N ALA A 54 -25.48 -24.92 9.03
CA ALA A 54 -24.03 -24.84 9.17
C ALA A 54 -23.60 -23.45 9.64
N PRO A 55 -22.62 -23.33 10.56
CA PRO A 55 -22.01 -22.06 10.90
C PRO A 55 -21.52 -21.30 9.67
N VAL A 56 -21.65 -19.97 9.71
CA VAL A 56 -21.15 -19.08 8.65
C VAL A 56 -20.16 -18.11 9.26
N MET A 57 -18.92 -18.15 8.77
CA MET A 57 -17.87 -17.21 9.09
C MET A 57 -17.75 -16.16 7.98
N LEU A 58 -17.70 -14.88 8.36
CA LEU A 58 -17.42 -13.79 7.44
C LEU A 58 -15.91 -13.63 7.32
N MET A 59 -15.40 -13.76 6.09
CA MET A 59 -13.96 -13.62 5.81
C MET A 59 -13.70 -12.40 4.95
N GLY A 60 -12.72 -11.59 5.32
CA GLY A 60 -12.40 -10.39 4.54
C GLY A 60 -11.31 -9.52 5.15
N TYR A 61 -11.32 -8.28 4.70
CA TYR A 61 -10.39 -7.24 5.10
C TYR A 61 -11.05 -6.23 6.02
N TYR A 62 -10.23 -5.58 6.85
CA TYR A 62 -10.77 -4.76 7.93
C TYR A 62 -11.41 -3.44 7.45
N ASN A 63 -10.93 -2.85 6.34
CA ASN A 63 -11.43 -1.54 5.91
C ASN A 63 -12.93 -1.49 5.59
N PRO A 64 -13.54 -2.44 4.82
CA PRO A 64 -14.98 -2.47 4.62
C PRO A 64 -15.77 -2.62 5.92
N LEU A 65 -15.24 -3.38 6.88
CA LEU A 65 -15.85 -3.55 8.20
C LEU A 65 -15.78 -2.25 9.01
N LEU A 66 -14.62 -1.60 9.02
CA LEU A 66 -14.41 -0.30 9.70
C LEU A 66 -15.36 0.77 9.13
N SER A 67 -15.49 0.83 7.80
CA SER A 67 -16.40 1.77 7.13
C SER A 67 -17.88 1.49 7.44
N TYR A 68 -18.27 0.22 7.57
CA TYR A 68 -19.62 -0.16 7.98
C TYR A 68 -19.92 0.24 9.44
N GLY A 69 -18.88 0.37 10.25
CA GLY A 69 -18.91 0.58 11.69
C GLY A 69 -18.85 -0.74 12.46
N GLU A 70 -17.81 -0.92 13.29
CA GLU A 70 -17.53 -2.18 13.99
C GLU A 70 -18.75 -2.71 14.76
N GLU A 71 -19.31 -1.91 15.64
CA GLU A 71 -20.43 -2.30 16.49
C GLU A 71 -21.68 -2.64 15.66
N LYS A 72 -21.99 -1.78 14.67
CA LYS A 72 -23.13 -2.01 13.74
C LYS A 72 -22.92 -3.30 12.95
N MET A 73 -21.70 -3.57 12.48
CA MET A 73 -21.37 -4.80 11.74
C MET A 73 -21.60 -6.04 12.59
N LEU A 74 -21.20 -6.02 13.85
CA LEU A 74 -21.37 -7.16 14.76
C LEU A 74 -22.85 -7.41 15.07
N GLN A 75 -23.61 -6.36 15.33
CA GLN A 75 -25.04 -6.47 15.53
C GLN A 75 -25.75 -7.06 14.31
N ASP A 76 -25.53 -6.45 13.12
CA ASP A 76 -26.18 -6.87 11.89
C ASP A 76 -25.75 -8.30 11.46
N ALA A 77 -24.49 -8.68 11.70
CA ALA A 77 -23.97 -10.03 11.45
C ALA A 77 -24.65 -11.07 12.37
N LYS A 78 -24.78 -10.76 13.65
CA LYS A 78 -25.49 -11.61 14.62
C LYS A 78 -26.95 -11.79 14.22
N GLU A 79 -27.64 -10.71 13.87
CA GLU A 79 -29.04 -10.74 13.43
C GLU A 79 -29.22 -11.48 12.11
N ALA A 80 -28.23 -11.40 11.21
CA ALA A 80 -28.23 -12.17 9.96
C ALA A 80 -28.03 -13.67 10.18
N GLY A 81 -27.48 -14.06 11.35
CA GLY A 81 -27.17 -15.45 11.68
C GLY A 81 -25.75 -15.88 11.29
N ALA A 82 -24.81 -14.95 11.18
CA ALA A 82 -23.38 -15.24 11.15
C ALA A 82 -22.89 -15.74 12.50
N ASN A 83 -21.77 -16.45 12.52
CA ASN A 83 -21.21 -17.07 13.72
C ASN A 83 -19.84 -16.47 14.09
N GLY A 84 -19.17 -15.73 13.21
CA GLY A 84 -17.90 -15.09 13.53
C GLY A 84 -17.20 -14.52 12.31
N PHE A 85 -15.92 -14.14 12.53
CA PHE A 85 -15.09 -13.41 11.59
C PHE A 85 -13.70 -14.02 11.45
N ILE A 86 -13.19 -14.00 10.22
CA ILE A 86 -11.80 -14.30 9.83
C ILE A 86 -11.27 -13.05 9.13
N MET A 87 -10.52 -12.20 9.86
CA MET A 87 -9.97 -10.96 9.30
C MET A 87 -8.51 -11.18 8.93
N VAL A 88 -8.21 -11.09 7.63
CA VAL A 88 -6.90 -11.51 7.09
C VAL A 88 -5.78 -10.49 7.33
N ASP A 89 -6.13 -9.23 7.57
CA ASP A 89 -5.22 -8.10 7.78
C ASP A 89 -5.35 -7.47 9.18
N LEU A 90 -5.87 -8.21 10.14
CA LEU A 90 -6.09 -7.74 11.51
C LEU A 90 -5.31 -8.65 12.50
N PRO A 91 -4.01 -8.41 12.69
CA PRO A 91 -3.18 -9.17 13.63
C PRO A 91 -3.58 -8.88 15.07
N PRO A 92 -3.12 -9.69 16.06
CA PRO A 92 -3.49 -9.57 17.47
C PRO A 92 -3.39 -8.15 18.04
N GLU A 93 -2.34 -7.43 17.66
CA GLU A 93 -2.02 -6.08 18.13
C GLU A 93 -3.11 -5.06 17.75
N GLU A 94 -3.81 -5.31 16.65
CA GLU A 94 -4.91 -4.48 16.15
C GLU A 94 -6.29 -5.08 16.48
N ALA A 95 -6.36 -6.39 16.77
CA ALA A 95 -7.60 -7.16 16.83
C ALA A 95 -8.28 -7.16 18.21
N LEU A 96 -7.57 -6.87 19.31
CA LEU A 96 -8.10 -7.09 20.66
C LEU A 96 -9.41 -6.36 20.93
N ARG A 97 -9.52 -5.11 20.50
CA ARG A 97 -10.77 -4.33 20.62
C ARG A 97 -11.91 -5.01 19.85
N PHE A 98 -11.69 -5.30 18.58
CA PHE A 98 -12.67 -5.94 17.72
C PHE A 98 -13.07 -7.33 18.24
N ARG A 99 -12.11 -8.13 18.71
CA ARG A 99 -12.37 -9.44 19.31
C ARG A 99 -13.25 -9.33 20.58
N ASN A 100 -12.97 -8.36 21.45
CA ASN A 100 -13.78 -8.15 22.65
C ASN A 100 -15.22 -7.81 22.30
N PHE A 101 -15.43 -6.98 21.27
CA PHE A 101 -16.76 -6.74 20.72
C PHE A 101 -17.39 -8.01 20.14
N CYS A 102 -16.67 -8.81 19.34
CA CYS A 102 -17.18 -10.09 18.84
C CYS A 102 -17.74 -10.95 19.98
N ARG A 103 -16.98 -11.09 21.08
CA ARG A 103 -17.40 -11.88 22.26
C ARG A 103 -18.67 -11.32 22.92
N SER A 104 -18.81 -9.99 23.05
CA SER A 104 -20.00 -9.37 23.65
C SER A 104 -21.28 -9.63 22.83
N TYR A 105 -21.13 -9.83 21.51
CA TYR A 105 -22.23 -10.21 20.62
C TYR A 105 -22.38 -11.74 20.46
N GLY A 106 -21.53 -12.54 21.12
CA GLY A 106 -21.55 -14.02 20.98
C GLY A 106 -21.08 -14.46 19.58
N LEU A 107 -20.16 -13.72 18.99
CA LEU A 107 -19.51 -14.03 17.70
C LEU A 107 -18.07 -14.47 17.94
N SER A 108 -17.58 -15.35 17.10
CA SER A 108 -16.22 -15.89 17.19
C SER A 108 -15.23 -15.04 16.39
N TYR A 109 -14.07 -14.74 16.98
CA TYR A 109 -12.90 -14.27 16.25
C TYR A 109 -11.95 -15.43 15.99
N VAL A 110 -11.55 -15.60 14.73
CA VAL A 110 -10.66 -16.69 14.29
C VAL A 110 -9.33 -16.10 13.83
N PRO A 111 -8.25 -16.32 14.58
CA PRO A 111 -6.93 -15.85 14.20
C PRO A 111 -6.30 -16.75 13.14
N LEU A 112 -5.40 -16.16 12.34
CA LEU A 112 -4.61 -16.88 11.35
C LEU A 112 -3.21 -17.15 11.89
N ILE A 113 -2.67 -18.35 11.58
CA ILE A 113 -1.28 -18.72 11.81
C ILE A 113 -0.65 -19.06 10.46
N ALA A 114 0.52 -18.50 10.18
CA ALA A 114 1.30 -18.73 8.97
C ALA A 114 2.58 -19.55 9.26
N PRO A 115 3.24 -20.12 8.24
CA PRO A 115 4.51 -20.82 8.43
C PRO A 115 5.60 -19.96 9.06
N ALA A 116 5.60 -18.64 8.78
CA ALA A 116 6.54 -17.69 9.35
C ALA A 116 6.25 -17.29 10.80
N THR A 117 5.06 -17.59 11.33
CA THR A 117 4.67 -17.19 12.69
C THR A 117 5.63 -17.82 13.73
N SER A 118 6.27 -16.96 14.54
CA SER A 118 7.16 -17.38 15.62
C SER A 118 6.41 -18.11 16.75
N GLU A 119 7.12 -18.86 17.58
CA GLU A 119 6.50 -19.56 18.70
C GLU A 119 5.85 -18.62 19.72
N HIS A 120 6.45 -17.46 19.94
CA HIS A 120 5.90 -16.43 20.83
C HIS A 120 4.52 -15.95 20.34
N ARG A 121 4.44 -15.51 19.08
CA ARG A 121 3.18 -15.09 18.46
C ARG A 121 2.16 -16.20 18.40
N MET A 122 2.60 -17.42 18.11
CA MET A 122 1.73 -18.60 18.05
C MET A 122 1.01 -18.85 19.37
N ARG A 123 1.68 -18.65 20.51
CA ARG A 123 1.05 -18.74 21.85
C ARG A 123 -0.07 -17.72 22.00
N VAL A 124 0.18 -16.47 21.63
CA VAL A 124 -0.82 -15.39 21.71
C VAL A 124 -2.01 -15.70 20.80
N LEU A 125 -1.75 -16.05 19.54
CA LEU A 125 -2.79 -16.38 18.56
C LEU A 125 -3.66 -17.55 19.02
N CYS A 126 -3.06 -18.61 19.55
CA CYS A 126 -3.79 -19.74 20.12
C CYS A 126 -4.66 -19.34 21.33
N GLN A 127 -4.19 -18.41 22.18
CA GLN A 127 -4.96 -17.94 23.33
C GLN A 127 -6.17 -17.11 22.93
N ILE A 128 -6.02 -16.23 21.96
CA ILE A 128 -7.10 -15.32 21.52
C ILE A 128 -8.13 -15.98 20.59
N ALA A 129 -7.87 -17.17 20.06
CA ALA A 129 -8.84 -17.91 19.27
C ALA A 129 -10.08 -18.24 20.09
N ASP A 130 -11.27 -17.90 19.59
CA ASP A 130 -12.53 -18.14 20.31
C ASP A 130 -13.13 -19.51 19.97
N SER A 131 -12.95 -20.02 18.75
CA SER A 131 -13.50 -21.33 18.33
C SER A 131 -12.43 -22.24 17.74
N PHE A 132 -11.78 -21.87 16.65
CA PHE A 132 -10.74 -22.64 16.00
C PHE A 132 -9.60 -21.72 15.52
N ILE A 133 -8.52 -22.32 15.06
CA ILE A 133 -7.34 -21.62 14.53
C ILE A 133 -7.26 -21.88 13.04
N TYR A 134 -7.15 -20.81 12.24
CA TYR A 134 -6.96 -20.92 10.80
C TYR A 134 -5.46 -21.03 10.47
N VAL A 135 -5.03 -22.15 9.92
CA VAL A 135 -3.63 -22.40 9.59
C VAL A 135 -3.42 -22.25 8.09
N VAL A 136 -2.61 -21.27 7.72
CA VAL A 136 -2.16 -21.06 6.33
C VAL A 136 -1.07 -22.06 6.02
N SER A 137 -1.28 -22.96 5.06
CA SER A 137 -0.38 -24.10 4.83
C SER A 137 0.97 -23.75 4.19
N ARG A 138 1.12 -22.53 3.63
CA ARG A 138 2.34 -22.10 2.92
C ARG A 138 2.48 -20.58 2.89
N MET A 139 3.71 -20.12 2.67
CA MET A 139 3.99 -18.72 2.41
C MET A 139 3.43 -18.29 1.05
N GLY A 140 3.03 -17.02 0.93
CA GLY A 140 2.46 -16.44 -0.28
C GLY A 140 0.94 -16.22 -0.20
N VAL A 141 0.31 -16.05 -1.36
CA VAL A 141 -1.11 -15.74 -1.49
C VAL A 141 -1.98 -16.97 -1.71
N THR A 142 -3.30 -16.84 -1.57
CA THR A 142 -4.29 -17.89 -1.84
C THR A 142 -4.16 -18.46 -3.27
N GLY A 143 -4.43 -19.75 -3.45
CA GLY A 143 -4.44 -20.38 -4.77
C GLY A 143 -4.41 -21.90 -4.72
N ALA A 144 -4.96 -22.56 -5.75
CA ALA A 144 -4.84 -23.99 -5.92
C ALA A 144 -3.41 -24.36 -6.33
N SER A 145 -2.80 -25.36 -5.70
CA SER A 145 -1.46 -25.85 -6.06
C SER A 145 -1.45 -27.35 -6.29
N GLY A 146 -0.48 -27.81 -7.08
CA GLY A 146 -0.31 -29.23 -7.40
C GLY A 146 0.39 -30.04 -6.32
N SER A 147 0.94 -29.42 -5.25
CA SER A 147 1.65 -30.11 -4.17
C SER A 147 1.38 -29.48 -2.81
N MET A 148 1.33 -30.30 -1.77
CA MET A 148 1.25 -29.88 -0.37
C MET A 148 2.63 -29.45 0.14
N ASN A 149 2.64 -28.51 1.09
CA ASN A 149 3.87 -28.08 1.77
C ASN A 149 4.41 -29.22 2.66
N ALA A 150 5.62 -29.66 2.42
CA ALA A 150 6.28 -30.71 3.19
C ALA A 150 6.49 -30.34 4.68
N ALA A 151 6.53 -29.04 5.01
CA ALA A 151 6.68 -28.55 6.38
C ALA A 151 5.34 -28.41 7.14
N LEU A 152 4.19 -28.68 6.50
CA LEU A 152 2.88 -28.55 7.15
C LEU A 152 2.71 -29.40 8.42
N PRO A 153 3.15 -30.69 8.46
CA PRO A 153 3.03 -31.48 9.69
C PRO A 153 3.78 -30.86 10.87
N GLN A 154 4.98 -30.33 10.64
CA GLN A 154 5.78 -29.65 11.68
C GLN A 154 5.12 -28.36 12.16
N LEU A 155 4.51 -27.60 11.25
CA LEU A 155 3.74 -26.40 11.60
C LEU A 155 2.56 -26.77 12.51
N LEU A 156 1.78 -27.80 12.16
CA LEU A 156 0.64 -28.26 12.96
C LEU A 156 1.06 -28.81 14.33
N GLU A 157 2.18 -29.53 14.41
CA GLU A 157 2.75 -29.95 15.69
C GLU A 157 3.04 -28.76 16.61
N ARG A 158 3.62 -27.68 16.06
CA ARG A 158 3.83 -26.41 16.79
C ARG A 158 2.51 -25.78 17.21
N VAL A 159 1.50 -25.72 16.33
CA VAL A 159 0.17 -25.17 16.65
C VAL A 159 -0.48 -25.98 17.77
N HIS A 160 -0.56 -27.30 17.66
CA HIS A 160 -1.17 -28.18 18.66
C HIS A 160 -0.50 -28.10 20.04
N LYS A 161 0.81 -27.82 20.09
CA LYS A 161 1.53 -27.58 21.35
C LYS A 161 0.94 -26.43 22.17
N TYR A 162 0.36 -25.42 21.50
CA TYR A 162 -0.14 -24.19 22.14
C TYR A 162 -1.66 -24.00 22.03
N SER A 163 -2.33 -24.75 21.15
CA SER A 163 -3.78 -24.58 20.90
C SER A 163 -4.68 -25.05 22.06
N GLY A 164 -4.13 -25.84 23.01
CA GLY A 164 -4.93 -26.52 24.01
C GLY A 164 -5.89 -27.52 23.37
N ASN A 165 -7.19 -27.33 23.55
CA ASN A 165 -8.23 -28.19 22.93
C ASN A 165 -8.87 -27.53 21.69
N LYS A 166 -8.32 -26.40 21.19
CA LYS A 166 -8.89 -25.73 20.02
C LYS A 166 -8.46 -26.42 18.75
N PRO A 167 -9.41 -26.74 17.84
CA PRO A 167 -9.11 -27.38 16.58
C PRO A 167 -8.37 -26.44 15.62
N ALA A 168 -7.55 -27.02 14.74
CA ALA A 168 -6.86 -26.32 13.67
C ALA A 168 -7.48 -26.67 12.31
N ALA A 169 -7.88 -25.64 11.55
CA ALA A 169 -8.37 -25.79 10.18
C ALA A 169 -7.31 -25.29 9.20
N VAL A 170 -6.90 -26.17 8.25
CA VAL A 170 -5.84 -25.87 7.29
C VAL A 170 -6.43 -25.40 5.97
N GLY A 171 -6.02 -24.21 5.56
CA GLY A 171 -6.37 -23.60 4.27
C GLY A 171 -5.16 -23.39 3.36
N PHE A 172 -5.42 -22.90 2.14
CA PHE A 172 -4.45 -22.60 1.07
C PHE A 172 -3.89 -23.84 0.36
N GLY A 173 -4.24 -23.99 -0.91
CA GLY A 173 -3.68 -25.01 -1.81
C GLY A 173 -4.41 -26.35 -1.84
N VAL A 174 -5.40 -26.57 -1.00
CA VAL A 174 -6.23 -27.80 -1.05
C VAL A 174 -7.21 -27.70 -2.22
N SER A 175 -7.19 -28.69 -3.12
CA SER A 175 -8.02 -28.68 -4.34
C SER A 175 -8.50 -30.05 -4.80
N THR A 176 -7.91 -31.13 -4.28
CA THR A 176 -8.24 -32.51 -4.65
C THR A 176 -8.65 -33.31 -3.43
N ARG A 177 -9.35 -34.46 -3.68
CA ARG A 177 -9.68 -35.40 -2.62
C ARG A 177 -8.44 -35.95 -1.89
N ASP A 178 -7.34 -36.20 -2.59
CA ASP A 178 -6.12 -36.69 -1.99
C ASP A 178 -5.52 -35.62 -1.05
N HIS A 179 -5.52 -34.34 -1.46
CA HIS A 179 -5.13 -33.24 -0.56
C HIS A 179 -6.03 -33.18 0.68
N PHE A 180 -7.35 -33.27 0.49
CA PHE A 180 -8.35 -33.27 1.58
C PHE A 180 -8.09 -34.39 2.58
N LEU A 181 -7.90 -35.62 2.10
CA LEU A 181 -7.63 -36.78 2.95
C LEU A 181 -6.28 -36.68 3.66
N SER A 182 -5.25 -36.20 2.96
CA SER A 182 -3.90 -36.06 3.54
C SER A 182 -3.89 -35.00 4.67
N VAL A 183 -4.55 -33.85 4.47
CA VAL A 183 -4.68 -32.82 5.50
C VAL A 183 -5.55 -33.31 6.66
N GLY A 184 -6.67 -33.98 6.38
CA GLY A 184 -7.55 -34.53 7.39
C GLY A 184 -6.94 -35.65 8.28
N GLN A 185 -5.74 -36.14 7.95
CA GLN A 185 -4.97 -37.06 8.84
C GLN A 185 -4.20 -36.30 9.92
N ILE A 186 -3.93 -35.00 9.71
CA ILE A 186 -3.03 -34.21 10.56
C ILE A 186 -3.66 -32.95 11.14
N ALA A 187 -4.88 -32.57 10.69
CA ALA A 187 -5.63 -31.41 11.16
C ALA A 187 -7.11 -31.77 11.33
N GLU A 188 -7.81 -31.03 12.19
CA GLU A 188 -9.22 -31.25 12.50
C GLU A 188 -10.15 -30.66 11.42
N GLY A 189 -9.68 -29.67 10.67
CA GLY A 189 -10.45 -29.01 9.60
C GLY A 189 -9.64 -28.82 8.33
N VAL A 190 -10.33 -28.84 7.19
CA VAL A 190 -9.76 -28.61 5.86
C VAL A 190 -10.56 -27.52 5.14
N VAL A 191 -9.89 -26.46 4.72
CA VAL A 191 -10.52 -25.32 4.04
C VAL A 191 -10.20 -25.32 2.56
N ILE A 192 -11.23 -25.15 1.72
CA ILE A 192 -11.14 -25.08 0.27
C ILE A 192 -11.82 -23.80 -0.22
N GLY A 193 -11.05 -22.85 -0.73
CA GLY A 193 -11.57 -21.58 -1.27
C GLY A 193 -11.42 -21.50 -2.79
N SER A 194 -10.21 -21.25 -3.29
CA SER A 194 -9.93 -20.96 -4.70
C SER A 194 -10.49 -22.02 -5.68
N GLN A 195 -10.49 -23.29 -5.30
CA GLN A 195 -11.05 -24.33 -6.17
C GLN A 195 -12.57 -24.26 -6.28
N ILE A 196 -13.28 -23.91 -5.20
CA ILE A 196 -14.73 -23.68 -5.24
C ILE A 196 -15.05 -22.53 -6.20
N ILE A 197 -14.30 -21.44 -6.14
CA ILE A 197 -14.44 -20.29 -7.07
C ILE A 197 -14.18 -20.74 -8.52
N ASN A 198 -13.16 -21.56 -8.76
CA ASN A 198 -12.87 -22.12 -10.09
C ASN A 198 -14.02 -22.98 -10.62
N GLU A 199 -14.66 -23.80 -9.77
CA GLU A 199 -15.82 -24.63 -10.18
C GLU A 199 -17.03 -23.73 -10.55
N ILE A 200 -17.27 -22.65 -9.79
CA ILE A 200 -18.30 -21.67 -10.13
C ILE A 200 -17.98 -21.00 -11.47
N ALA A 201 -16.75 -20.54 -11.66
CA ALA A 201 -16.33 -19.81 -12.84
C ALA A 201 -16.39 -20.64 -14.14
N LYS A 202 -16.20 -21.97 -14.03
CA LYS A 202 -16.25 -22.91 -15.15
C LYS A 202 -17.68 -23.37 -15.47
N SER A 203 -18.64 -23.13 -14.58
CA SER A 203 -20.02 -23.64 -14.74
C SER A 203 -20.82 -22.75 -15.68
N GLU A 204 -21.82 -23.33 -16.33
CA GLU A 204 -22.81 -22.57 -17.12
C GLU A 204 -23.57 -21.58 -16.23
N PRO A 205 -23.97 -20.42 -16.77
CA PRO A 205 -24.72 -19.42 -16.00
C PRO A 205 -25.97 -20.03 -15.31
N GLY A 206 -26.08 -19.77 -14.00
CA GLY A 206 -27.16 -20.30 -13.17
C GLY A 206 -26.96 -21.71 -12.63
N THR A 207 -25.87 -22.41 -13.01
CA THR A 207 -25.59 -23.79 -12.54
C THR A 207 -24.47 -23.87 -11.47
N GLY A 208 -23.90 -22.76 -11.08
CA GLY A 208 -22.76 -22.71 -10.14
C GLY A 208 -23.00 -23.43 -8.82
N ALA A 209 -24.20 -23.31 -8.24
CA ALA A 209 -24.56 -24.01 -7.01
C ALA A 209 -24.50 -25.54 -7.16
N LYS A 210 -24.96 -26.08 -8.29
CA LYS A 210 -24.89 -27.53 -8.57
C LYS A 210 -23.45 -27.98 -8.82
N ALA A 211 -22.64 -27.16 -9.49
CA ALA A 211 -21.23 -27.46 -9.71
C ALA A 211 -20.45 -27.55 -8.39
N VAL A 212 -20.69 -26.61 -7.47
CA VAL A 212 -20.09 -26.63 -6.11
C VAL A 212 -20.56 -27.85 -5.33
N GLU A 213 -21.88 -28.19 -5.37
CA GLU A 213 -22.42 -29.35 -4.69
C GLU A 213 -21.75 -30.64 -5.20
N ALA A 214 -21.68 -30.82 -6.52
CA ALA A 214 -21.01 -31.97 -7.14
C ALA A 214 -19.53 -32.07 -6.77
N TYR A 215 -18.82 -30.92 -6.73
CA TYR A 215 -17.43 -30.86 -6.30
C TYR A 215 -17.27 -31.27 -4.81
N CYS A 216 -18.09 -30.71 -3.92
CA CYS A 216 -18.11 -31.07 -2.50
C CYS A 216 -18.40 -32.56 -2.27
N ASP A 217 -19.40 -33.11 -2.99
CA ASP A 217 -19.72 -34.55 -2.94
C ASP A 217 -18.53 -35.42 -3.37
N LYS A 218 -17.78 -35.00 -4.40
CA LYS A 218 -16.58 -35.67 -4.87
C LYS A 218 -15.46 -35.62 -3.83
N ILE A 219 -15.25 -34.48 -3.19
CA ILE A 219 -14.18 -34.28 -2.19
C ILE A 219 -14.49 -35.07 -0.92
N CYS A 220 -15.69 -34.95 -0.35
CA CYS A 220 -16.08 -35.59 0.91
C CYS A 220 -16.44 -37.07 0.75
N GLY A 221 -16.90 -37.50 -0.43
CA GLY A 221 -17.39 -38.88 -0.67
C GLY A 221 -18.81 -39.10 -0.20
N LYS A 222 -19.64 -39.74 -1.01
CA LYS A 222 -21.07 -39.98 -0.70
C LYS A 222 -21.33 -40.93 0.47
N SER A 223 -20.30 -41.68 0.96
CA SER A 223 -20.49 -42.77 1.91
C SER A 223 -20.21 -42.43 3.38
N SER A 224 -19.86 -41.21 3.71
CA SER A 224 -19.33 -40.90 5.05
C SER A 224 -20.35 -40.34 6.06
N ARG A 225 -21.67 -40.43 5.77
CA ARG A 225 -22.69 -39.92 6.69
C ARG A 225 -23.19 -40.89 7.77
N GLU A 226 -22.66 -42.11 7.79
CA GLU A 226 -23.09 -43.08 8.84
C GLU A 226 -22.20 -43.07 10.11
N THR A 227 -21.16 -42.24 10.15
CA THR A 227 -20.40 -42.03 11.38
C THR A 227 -20.32 -40.52 11.66
N THR A 228 -21.38 -39.98 12.24
CA THR A 228 -21.33 -38.74 12.98
C THR A 228 -20.35 -38.93 14.14
N ARG A 229 -19.07 -38.61 13.93
CA ARG A 229 -18.31 -37.97 14.98
C ARG A 229 -18.96 -36.61 15.11
N GLU A 230 -19.68 -36.39 16.20
CA GLU A 230 -19.92 -35.04 16.72
C GLU A 230 -18.55 -34.44 16.93
N VAL A 231 -18.09 -33.68 15.95
CA VAL A 231 -16.82 -32.94 16.05
C VAL A 231 -17.15 -31.79 16.99
N GLY A 232 -16.46 -31.70 18.10
CA GLY A 232 -16.67 -30.66 19.11
C GLY A 232 -16.55 -29.21 18.64
N ILE A 233 -16.29 -28.97 17.33
CA ILE A 233 -16.36 -27.66 16.68
C ILE A 233 -17.80 -27.10 16.72
N VAL A 234 -18.85 -27.92 16.53
CA VAL A 234 -20.25 -27.45 16.58
C VAL A 234 -20.63 -27.09 18.01
N GLU A 235 -20.17 -27.86 19.00
CA GLU A 235 -20.38 -27.52 20.41
C GLU A 235 -19.57 -26.29 20.87
N ALA A 236 -18.36 -26.08 20.31
CA ALA A 236 -17.57 -24.88 20.62
C ALA A 236 -18.19 -23.59 20.06
N ILE A 237 -18.91 -23.69 18.93
CA ILE A 237 -19.57 -22.52 18.30
C ILE A 237 -20.98 -22.28 18.92
N ASP A 238 -21.70 -23.34 19.27
CA ASP A 238 -23.01 -23.25 19.94
C ASP A 238 -22.89 -23.17 21.48
N GLY A 239 -21.74 -23.57 22.04
CA GLY A 239 -21.52 -23.73 23.46
C GLY A 239 -20.87 -22.54 24.17
N ALA A 240 -21.16 -21.30 23.78
CA ALA A 240 -20.87 -20.13 24.61
C ALA A 240 -21.75 -20.17 25.89
N LYS A 241 -21.55 -21.18 26.75
CA LYS A 241 -21.92 -21.09 28.15
C LYS A 241 -21.15 -19.94 28.73
N GLU A 242 -21.85 -19.00 29.36
CA GLU A 242 -21.26 -17.88 30.09
C GLU A 242 -20.02 -18.34 30.87
N PRO A 243 -18.86 -17.71 30.69
CA PRO A 243 -17.72 -18.00 31.53
C PRO A 243 -18.08 -17.52 32.95
N THR A 244 -18.20 -18.47 33.85
CA THR A 244 -18.33 -18.19 35.27
C THR A 244 -17.14 -17.36 35.71
N GLY A 245 -17.41 -16.10 36.05
CA GLY A 245 -16.63 -15.32 36.98
C GLY A 245 -15.35 -14.67 36.51
N VAL A 246 -15.45 -13.76 35.55
CA VAL A 246 -14.60 -12.55 35.56
C VAL A 246 -15.55 -11.37 35.41
N HIS A 247 -15.77 -10.65 36.49
CA HIS A 247 -16.45 -9.37 36.49
C HIS A 247 -15.64 -8.41 35.57
N VAL A 248 -16.16 -8.14 34.40
CA VAL A 248 -15.72 -7.01 33.57
C VAL A 248 -16.61 -5.84 33.94
N ASP A 249 -16.35 -5.25 35.08
CA ASP A 249 -16.81 -3.89 35.39
C ASP A 249 -15.77 -2.93 34.83
N LYS A 250 -15.93 -2.57 33.59
CA LYS A 250 -15.76 -1.23 33.02
C LYS A 250 -15.83 -1.32 31.49
N VAL A 251 -16.97 -0.92 30.99
CA VAL A 251 -17.09 -0.45 29.59
C VAL A 251 -16.13 0.74 29.46
N ILE A 252 -15.07 0.57 28.69
CA ILE A 252 -14.26 1.71 28.25
C ILE A 252 -15.05 2.37 27.14
N THR A 253 -15.76 3.44 27.48
CA THR A 253 -16.39 4.34 26.54
C THR A 253 -15.29 5.10 25.77
N ASP A 254 -15.44 5.20 24.46
CA ASP A 254 -14.67 6.10 23.61
C ASP A 254 -14.78 7.52 24.16
N ALA A 255 -13.68 8.13 24.31
CA ALA A 255 -13.31 9.50 24.59
C ALA A 255 -12.54 9.59 25.93
N ASP A 256 -11.40 10.19 25.83
CA ASP A 256 -10.64 10.72 26.96
C ASP A 256 -9.90 9.72 27.85
N THR A 257 -8.83 9.10 27.35
CA THR A 257 -7.60 8.98 28.12
C THR A 257 -6.38 9.01 27.20
N PRO A 258 -5.59 10.09 27.22
CA PRO A 258 -4.25 10.09 26.65
C PRO A 258 -3.29 9.13 27.38
N ASP A 259 -3.69 8.58 28.55
CA ASP A 259 -2.87 7.81 29.48
C ASP A 259 -3.57 6.53 29.99
N GLY A 260 -4.37 5.85 29.17
CA GLY A 260 -4.81 4.49 29.49
C GLY A 260 -3.70 3.47 29.20
N PRO A 261 -3.61 2.32 29.93
CA PRO A 261 -2.63 1.29 29.63
C PRO A 261 -2.74 0.90 28.14
N GLY A 262 -1.62 1.02 27.43
CA GLY A 262 -1.55 0.77 26.03
C GLY A 262 -1.89 -0.69 25.70
N LEU A 263 -2.12 -1.00 24.42
CA LEU A 263 -2.34 -2.36 23.94
C LEU A 263 -1.18 -3.30 24.37
N ALA A 264 0.03 -2.77 24.50
CA ALA A 264 1.20 -3.45 25.05
C ALA A 264 0.93 -3.95 26.48
N ASP A 265 0.37 -3.10 27.35
CA ASP A 265 0.06 -3.48 28.74
C ASP A 265 -1.03 -4.55 28.82
N GLN A 266 -1.97 -4.56 27.88
CA GLN A 266 -3.02 -5.60 27.81
C GLN A 266 -2.47 -6.92 27.24
N LEU A 267 -1.51 -6.88 26.31
CA LEU A 267 -0.78 -8.05 25.84
C LEU A 267 0.21 -8.56 26.89
N GLU A 268 0.79 -7.68 27.70
CA GLU A 268 1.66 -8.04 28.84
C GLU A 268 0.89 -8.71 29.96
N ALA A 269 -0.36 -8.31 30.24
CA ALA A 269 -1.26 -9.01 31.16
C ALA A 269 -1.61 -10.44 30.68
N LEU A 270 -1.47 -10.72 29.39
CA LEU A 270 -1.56 -12.07 28.80
C LEU A 270 -0.22 -12.80 28.80
N ASN A 271 0.89 -12.12 29.08
CA ASN A 271 2.26 -12.61 29.00
C ASN A 271 2.84 -12.90 30.39
N THR A 272 2.23 -13.82 31.14
CA THR A 272 2.60 -14.13 32.53
C THR A 272 3.90 -14.94 32.71
N ASN A 273 4.79 -15.02 31.70
CA ASN A 273 6.12 -15.61 31.84
C ASN A 273 7.19 -14.77 31.12
N GLY A 274 7.75 -13.88 31.84
CA GLY A 274 8.96 -13.16 31.84
C GLY A 274 10.04 -13.39 30.77
N ASP A 275 9.86 -12.89 29.57
CA ASP A 275 10.95 -12.38 28.76
C ASP A 275 10.53 -10.97 28.34
N GLY A 276 11.03 -9.98 29.10
CA GLY A 276 10.62 -8.59 28.99
C GLY A 276 10.91 -8.02 27.60
N PHE A 277 9.93 -7.37 27.02
CA PHE A 277 10.17 -6.39 25.98
C PHE A 277 10.95 -5.23 26.60
N ASP A 278 12.11 -4.91 26.02
CA ASP A 278 12.82 -3.66 26.33
C ASP A 278 12.00 -2.50 25.74
N GLU A 279 11.10 -1.92 26.56
CA GLU A 279 10.21 -0.82 26.15
C GLU A 279 10.94 0.51 25.89
N GLU A 280 12.20 0.64 26.29
CA GLU A 280 12.91 1.93 26.34
C GLU A 280 13.33 2.47 24.97
N HIS A 281 13.23 1.67 23.88
CA HIS A 281 13.76 2.02 22.55
C HIS A 281 12.85 1.70 21.37
N ALA A 282 11.61 1.24 21.61
CA ALA A 282 10.68 0.92 20.54
C ALA A 282 10.13 2.20 19.85
N LEU A 283 10.11 2.21 18.53
CA LEU A 283 9.46 3.29 17.78
C LEU A 283 7.95 3.25 18.05
N PRO A 284 7.28 4.42 18.20
CA PRO A 284 5.85 4.42 18.38
C PRO A 284 5.16 3.87 17.12
N PRO A 285 4.35 2.80 17.22
CA PRO A 285 3.65 2.20 16.07
C PRO A 285 2.54 3.10 15.53
N ARG A 286 2.25 4.22 16.21
CA ARG A 286 1.14 5.11 15.91
C ARG A 286 1.51 6.58 15.98
N PHE A 287 0.76 7.38 15.20
CA PHE A 287 0.75 8.82 15.19
C PHE A 287 -0.66 9.26 15.59
N GLY A 288 -0.90 9.42 16.91
CA GLY A 288 -2.25 9.52 17.44
C GLY A 288 -3.06 8.27 17.14
N GLU A 289 -4.21 8.41 16.50
CA GLU A 289 -5.03 7.27 16.07
C GLU A 289 -4.57 6.61 14.75
N PHE A 290 -3.62 7.21 14.03
CA PHE A 290 -3.11 6.75 12.74
C PHE A 290 -1.86 5.88 12.88
N GLY A 291 -1.55 5.08 11.86
CA GLY A 291 -0.43 4.14 11.90
C GLY A 291 -0.88 2.69 12.06
N GLY A 292 -0.15 1.92 12.83
CA GLY A 292 -0.43 0.50 13.13
C GLY A 292 0.10 -0.47 12.08
N GLN A 293 -0.29 -1.75 12.21
CA GLN A 293 0.20 -2.87 11.38
C GLN A 293 -0.98 -3.73 10.91
N TYR A 294 -1.78 -3.21 9.97
CA TYR A 294 -2.94 -3.92 9.41
C TYR A 294 -2.51 -4.82 8.25
N VAL A 295 -1.85 -5.91 8.57
CA VAL A 295 -1.22 -6.82 7.60
C VAL A 295 -1.52 -8.28 7.93
N PRO A 296 -1.39 -9.19 6.94
CA PRO A 296 -1.43 -10.62 7.21
C PRO A 296 -0.38 -11.05 8.22
N GLU A 297 -0.72 -12.03 9.07
CA GLU A 297 0.16 -12.57 10.11
C GLU A 297 1.54 -13.00 9.58
N SER A 298 1.61 -13.43 8.32
CA SER A 298 2.88 -13.81 7.68
C SER A 298 3.92 -12.69 7.58
N LEU A 299 3.52 -11.42 7.70
CA LEU A 299 4.43 -10.26 7.65
C LEU A 299 4.86 -9.77 9.05
N MET A 300 4.20 -10.18 10.11
CA MET A 300 4.40 -9.58 11.44
C MET A 300 5.81 -9.77 11.99
N ASP A 301 6.35 -10.99 11.94
CA ASP A 301 7.72 -11.24 12.42
C ASP A 301 8.77 -10.52 11.57
N CYS A 302 8.56 -10.41 10.25
CA CYS A 302 9.44 -9.66 9.35
C CYS A 302 9.42 -8.16 9.66
N LEU A 303 8.26 -7.59 9.97
CA LEU A 303 8.14 -6.18 10.40
C LEU A 303 8.84 -5.96 11.74
N SER A 304 8.73 -6.88 12.68
CA SER A 304 9.45 -6.83 13.96
C SER A 304 10.97 -6.94 13.76
N GLU A 305 11.45 -7.83 12.88
CA GLU A 305 12.87 -7.92 12.48
C GLU A 305 13.35 -6.58 11.90
N LEU A 306 12.56 -6.00 11.00
CA LEU A 306 12.87 -4.72 10.37
C LEU A 306 12.94 -3.58 11.39
N GLU A 307 11.99 -3.50 12.31
CA GLU A 307 11.97 -2.50 13.37
C GLU A 307 13.21 -2.57 14.25
N LYS A 308 13.51 -3.76 14.77
CA LYS A 308 14.72 -4.00 15.60
C LYS A 308 16.01 -3.65 14.85
N GLY A 309 16.11 -4.11 13.60
CA GLY A 309 17.27 -3.84 12.75
C GLY A 309 17.43 -2.35 12.41
N PHE A 310 16.33 -1.66 12.17
CA PHE A 310 16.31 -0.23 11.93
C PHE A 310 16.71 0.57 13.18
N ASN A 311 16.13 0.25 14.35
CA ASN A 311 16.47 0.88 15.62
C ASN A 311 17.96 0.73 15.91
N ALA A 312 18.49 -0.50 15.85
CA ALA A 312 19.91 -0.76 16.03
C ALA A 312 20.80 -0.01 15.02
N ALA A 313 20.32 0.19 13.79
CA ALA A 313 21.07 0.92 12.78
C ALA A 313 21.11 2.42 13.08
N ILE A 314 19.99 3.06 13.41
CA ILE A 314 19.95 4.51 13.63
C ILE A 314 20.62 4.94 14.92
N GLU A 315 20.75 4.05 15.90
CA GLU A 315 21.50 4.28 17.15
C GLU A 315 23.01 4.12 16.98
N ASP A 316 23.47 3.41 15.93
CA ASP A 316 24.88 3.20 15.65
C ASP A 316 25.49 4.41 14.90
N PRO A 317 26.43 5.17 15.51
CA PRO A 317 27.14 6.26 14.84
C PRO A 317 27.79 5.86 13.52
N LYS A 318 28.28 4.61 13.41
CA LYS A 318 28.92 4.08 12.20
C LYS A 318 27.96 3.96 11.02
N PHE A 319 26.66 3.71 11.29
CA PHE A 319 25.65 3.72 10.26
C PHE A 319 25.51 5.10 9.63
N TRP A 320 25.48 6.14 10.46
CA TRP A 320 25.40 7.51 9.99
C TRP A 320 26.70 8.00 9.33
N GLU A 321 27.86 7.51 9.77
CA GLU A 321 29.13 7.74 9.07
C GLU A 321 29.09 7.11 7.68
N GLU A 322 28.65 5.85 7.56
CA GLU A 322 28.47 5.17 6.28
C GLU A 322 27.46 5.91 5.39
N TYR A 323 26.29 6.25 5.92
CA TYR A 323 25.27 6.99 5.17
C TYR A 323 25.79 8.35 4.68
N ARG A 324 26.46 9.13 5.54
CA ARG A 324 27.05 10.42 5.17
C ARG A 324 28.22 10.29 4.18
N SER A 325 28.93 9.18 4.16
CA SER A 325 30.00 8.95 3.17
C SER A 325 29.50 8.94 1.72
N TYR A 326 28.18 8.77 1.51
CA TYR A 326 27.55 8.83 0.20
C TYR A 326 26.94 10.20 -0.12
N TYR A 327 27.16 11.24 0.68
CA TYR A 327 26.58 12.57 0.43
C TYR A 327 26.98 13.14 -0.92
N ASP A 328 28.25 13.08 -1.27
CA ASP A 328 28.73 13.52 -2.59
C ASP A 328 28.06 12.75 -3.74
N TYR A 329 27.92 11.43 -3.56
CA TYR A 329 27.22 10.59 -4.53
C TYR A 329 25.73 10.95 -4.67
N MET A 330 25.08 11.33 -3.58
CA MET A 330 23.68 11.73 -3.57
C MET A 330 23.45 13.16 -4.06
N GLY A 331 24.49 14.00 -4.08
CA GLY A 331 24.39 15.43 -4.33
C GLY A 331 23.99 16.23 -3.09
N ARG A 332 24.43 15.79 -1.89
CA ARG A 332 24.15 16.46 -0.61
C ARG A 332 25.34 17.33 -0.16
N PRO A 333 25.11 18.44 0.60
CA PRO A 333 23.79 19.00 0.93
C PRO A 333 23.06 19.57 -0.29
N GLY A 334 21.73 19.41 -0.33
CA GLY A 334 20.90 19.95 -1.41
C GLY A 334 20.89 21.48 -1.40
N HIS A 335 20.90 22.12 -2.58
CA HIS A 335 20.94 23.56 -2.69
C HIS A 335 19.65 24.24 -2.21
N LEU A 336 19.79 25.39 -1.55
CA LEU A 336 18.71 26.32 -1.26
C LEU A 336 18.88 27.57 -2.13
N HIS A 337 17.94 27.79 -3.05
CA HIS A 337 17.98 28.83 -4.09
C HIS A 337 16.83 29.83 -3.90
N LEU A 338 17.13 31.13 -3.95
CA LEU A 338 16.10 32.18 -3.99
C LEU A 338 15.55 32.29 -5.40
N ALA A 339 14.24 32.09 -5.55
CA ALA A 339 13.52 32.22 -6.82
C ALA A 339 13.08 33.68 -7.01
N GLU A 340 13.98 34.50 -7.54
CA GLU A 340 13.81 35.96 -7.62
C GLU A 340 12.59 36.35 -8.45
N ARG A 341 12.45 35.76 -9.64
CA ARG A 341 11.35 36.11 -10.55
C ARG A 341 10.02 35.52 -10.14
N LEU A 342 10.00 34.37 -9.48
CA LEU A 342 8.78 33.84 -8.84
C LEU A 342 8.35 34.71 -7.66
N THR A 343 9.31 35.18 -6.85
CA THR A 343 9.08 36.13 -5.74
C THR A 343 8.47 37.43 -6.27
N GLU A 344 9.07 38.01 -7.31
CA GLU A 344 8.60 39.22 -7.98
C GLU A 344 7.19 39.02 -8.56
N HIS A 345 6.94 37.88 -9.23
CA HIS A 345 5.65 37.52 -9.78
C HIS A 345 4.57 37.37 -8.69
N ALA A 346 4.89 36.75 -7.56
CA ALA A 346 3.96 36.60 -6.43
C ALA A 346 3.68 37.96 -5.75
N GLY A 347 4.66 38.86 -5.66
CA GLY A 347 4.54 40.19 -5.10
C GLY A 347 4.43 40.29 -3.58
N GLY A 348 4.53 39.15 -2.88
CA GLY A 348 4.49 38.99 -1.42
C GLY A 348 5.79 38.43 -0.84
N ALA A 349 5.73 37.32 -0.09
CA ALA A 349 6.88 36.69 0.56
C ALA A 349 7.96 36.23 -0.44
N ASN A 350 9.22 36.19 0.02
CA ASN A 350 10.32 35.59 -0.73
C ASN A 350 10.13 34.10 -0.91
N ILE A 351 10.30 33.60 -2.11
CA ILE A 351 10.16 32.19 -2.46
C ILE A 351 11.55 31.56 -2.61
N TRP A 352 11.82 30.59 -1.76
CA TRP A 352 13.05 29.79 -1.79
C TRP A 352 12.76 28.40 -2.28
N LEU A 353 13.68 27.80 -3.04
CA LEU A 353 13.57 26.47 -3.61
C LEU A 353 14.61 25.54 -2.95
N LYS A 354 14.16 24.53 -2.18
CA LYS A 354 15.01 23.42 -1.75
C LYS A 354 15.10 22.39 -2.87
N ARG A 355 16.25 22.32 -3.52
CA ARG A 355 16.48 21.71 -4.83
C ARG A 355 16.77 20.19 -4.73
N GLU A 356 15.78 19.38 -4.37
CA GLU A 356 15.89 17.91 -4.37
C GLU A 356 15.87 17.31 -5.81
N ASP A 357 15.49 18.08 -6.79
CA ASP A 357 15.55 17.76 -8.23
C ASP A 357 17.00 17.68 -8.76
N LEU A 358 17.97 18.28 -8.06
CA LEU A 358 19.40 18.21 -8.38
C LEU A 358 20.12 17.01 -7.75
N ASN A 359 19.46 16.25 -6.90
CA ASN A 359 20.04 15.04 -6.35
C ASN A 359 20.38 14.04 -7.47
N HIS A 360 21.29 13.11 -7.16
CA HIS A 360 21.63 12.00 -8.04
C HIS A 360 20.42 11.30 -8.56
N THR A 361 19.85 10.83 -9.23
CA THR A 361 18.58 10.28 -9.74
C THR A 361 17.50 11.32 -10.09
N GLY A 362 17.70 12.61 -9.75
CA GLY A 362 16.79 13.71 -10.11
C GLY A 362 15.58 13.85 -9.20
N SER A 363 15.63 13.35 -7.97
CA SER A 363 14.56 13.51 -6.98
C SER A 363 15.03 13.19 -5.55
N HIS A 364 14.18 13.55 -4.56
CA HIS A 364 14.37 13.24 -3.13
C HIS A 364 14.42 11.72 -2.82
N LYS A 365 13.98 10.86 -3.72
CA LYS A 365 13.84 9.42 -3.47
C LYS A 365 15.16 8.73 -3.13
N ILE A 366 16.30 9.25 -3.61
CA ILE A 366 17.63 8.67 -3.32
C ILE A 366 17.94 8.66 -1.83
N ASN A 367 17.47 9.67 -1.06
CA ASN A 367 17.69 9.75 0.38
C ASN A 367 17.17 8.50 1.09
N ASN A 368 15.93 8.17 0.82
CA ASN A 368 15.23 7.02 1.39
C ASN A 368 15.77 5.69 0.84
N ALA A 369 15.95 5.59 -0.48
CA ALA A 369 16.41 4.34 -1.11
C ALA A 369 17.79 3.92 -0.58
N LEU A 370 18.73 4.86 -0.43
CA LEU A 370 20.06 4.57 0.14
C LEU A 370 19.95 4.12 1.59
N GLY A 371 19.18 4.85 2.42
CA GLY A 371 19.02 4.50 3.83
C GLY A 371 18.43 3.10 4.03
N GLN A 372 17.36 2.78 3.32
CA GLN A 372 16.72 1.45 3.43
C GLN A 372 17.62 0.33 2.88
N VAL A 373 18.37 0.54 1.80
CA VAL A 373 19.34 -0.46 1.31
C VAL A 373 20.44 -0.72 2.33
N LEU A 374 20.97 0.31 3.01
CA LEU A 374 21.97 0.12 4.05
C LEU A 374 21.41 -0.67 5.25
N VAL A 375 20.16 -0.44 5.64
CA VAL A 375 19.48 -1.25 6.66
C VAL A 375 19.30 -2.70 6.17
N ALA A 376 18.81 -2.90 4.95
CA ALA A 376 18.63 -4.24 4.36
C ALA A 376 19.93 -5.04 4.33
N ARG A 377 21.05 -4.42 3.97
CA ARG A 377 22.37 -5.05 3.98
C ARG A 377 22.83 -5.46 5.39
N ARG A 378 22.56 -4.64 6.40
CA ARG A 378 22.84 -4.98 7.81
C ARG A 378 21.98 -6.17 8.29
N LEU A 379 20.77 -6.29 7.79
CA LEU A 379 19.87 -7.44 8.02
C LEU A 379 20.26 -8.68 7.17
N GLY A 380 21.31 -8.62 6.37
CA GLY A 380 21.78 -9.75 5.54
C GLY A 380 20.90 -10.03 4.32
N LYS A 381 19.97 -9.12 3.96
CA LYS A 381 19.12 -9.30 2.77
C LYS A 381 19.94 -9.11 1.49
N THR A 382 19.66 -9.94 0.49
CA THR A 382 20.40 -9.98 -0.80
C THR A 382 19.55 -9.54 -1.99
N GLU A 383 18.25 -9.48 -1.82
CA GLU A 383 17.28 -9.09 -2.84
C GLU A 383 16.45 -7.90 -2.36
N ILE A 384 16.18 -6.98 -3.26
CA ILE A 384 15.33 -5.81 -3.02
C ILE A 384 14.13 -5.85 -3.94
N ILE A 385 12.96 -5.59 -3.39
CA ILE A 385 11.77 -5.28 -4.16
C ILE A 385 11.28 -3.88 -3.79
N ALA A 386 10.64 -3.21 -4.74
CA ALA A 386 10.02 -1.91 -4.51
C ALA A 386 8.85 -1.70 -5.47
N GLU A 387 7.90 -0.87 -5.07
CA GLU A 387 6.86 -0.34 -5.94
C GLU A 387 7.27 1.00 -6.55
N THR A 388 6.62 1.41 -7.64
CA THR A 388 6.77 2.76 -8.17
C THR A 388 5.58 3.14 -9.06
N GLY A 389 5.14 4.42 -9.01
CA GLY A 389 4.18 5.00 -9.95
C GLY A 389 4.91 5.85 -10.99
N ALA A 390 5.34 7.07 -10.64
CA ALA A 390 6.11 7.96 -11.53
C ALA A 390 7.49 7.41 -11.95
N GLY A 391 7.90 6.26 -11.44
CA GLY A 391 9.19 5.65 -11.73
C GLY A 391 10.38 6.23 -10.97
N GLN A 392 10.24 7.35 -10.27
CA GLN A 392 11.34 8.00 -9.56
C GLN A 392 11.89 7.14 -8.42
N HIS A 393 11.01 6.49 -7.64
CA HIS A 393 11.43 5.57 -6.58
C HIS A 393 12.10 4.33 -7.16
N GLY A 394 11.54 3.76 -8.21
CA GLY A 394 12.13 2.62 -8.91
C GLY A 394 13.53 2.92 -9.45
N VAL A 395 13.73 4.10 -10.06
CA VAL A 395 15.07 4.55 -10.52
C VAL A 395 16.03 4.70 -9.36
N ALA A 396 15.62 5.34 -8.24
CA ALA A 396 16.46 5.51 -7.07
C ALA A 396 16.87 4.17 -6.46
N THR A 397 15.90 3.25 -6.29
CA THR A 397 16.13 1.90 -5.75
C THR A 397 17.06 1.10 -6.67
N ALA A 398 16.78 1.05 -7.97
CA ALA A 398 17.63 0.37 -8.95
C ALA A 398 19.06 0.93 -8.96
N THR A 399 19.23 2.25 -8.84
CA THR A 399 20.53 2.92 -8.78
C THR A 399 21.34 2.45 -7.57
N VAL A 400 20.71 2.43 -6.38
CA VAL A 400 21.41 2.00 -5.15
C VAL A 400 21.67 0.49 -5.20
N CYS A 401 20.74 -0.32 -5.68
CA CYS A 401 20.95 -1.77 -5.84
C CYS A 401 22.11 -2.08 -6.80
N ALA A 402 22.19 -1.37 -7.93
CA ALA A 402 23.32 -1.49 -8.85
C ALA A 402 24.65 -1.16 -8.17
N LYS A 403 24.69 -0.07 -7.38
CA LYS A 403 25.90 0.34 -6.63
C LYS A 403 26.35 -0.72 -5.63
N PHE A 404 25.43 -1.41 -4.97
CA PHE A 404 25.73 -2.43 -3.95
C PHE A 404 25.68 -3.88 -4.45
N ASN A 405 25.50 -4.08 -5.76
CA ASN A 405 25.40 -5.39 -6.39
C ASN A 405 24.29 -6.26 -5.77
N MET A 406 23.12 -5.69 -5.54
CA MET A 406 21.93 -6.37 -5.03
C MET A 406 20.94 -6.65 -6.16
N LYS A 407 20.30 -7.82 -6.14
CA LYS A 407 19.20 -8.11 -7.06
C LYS A 407 18.02 -7.18 -6.78
N CYS A 408 17.41 -6.62 -7.83
CA CYS A 408 16.36 -5.63 -7.70
C CYS A 408 15.19 -5.94 -8.65
N THR A 409 13.97 -5.97 -8.08
CA THR A 409 12.72 -6.10 -8.85
C THR A 409 11.78 -4.95 -8.49
N ILE A 410 11.32 -4.23 -9.52
CA ILE A 410 10.42 -3.08 -9.38
C ILE A 410 9.05 -3.46 -9.89
N TYR A 411 8.02 -3.31 -9.05
CA TYR A 411 6.61 -3.46 -9.39
C TYR A 411 6.04 -2.10 -9.80
N MET A 412 5.35 -2.06 -10.93
CA MET A 412 4.81 -0.82 -11.49
C MET A 412 3.51 -1.12 -12.22
N GLY A 413 2.47 -0.33 -11.99
CA GLY A 413 1.20 -0.49 -12.69
C GLY A 413 1.39 -0.37 -14.21
N ALA A 414 0.67 -1.18 -14.99
CA ALA A 414 0.83 -1.23 -16.45
C ALA A 414 0.54 0.12 -17.12
N GLU A 415 -0.41 0.90 -16.61
CA GLU A 415 -0.67 2.27 -17.06
C GLU A 415 0.49 3.22 -16.73
N ASP A 416 1.08 3.09 -15.55
CA ASP A 416 2.25 3.85 -15.15
C ASP A 416 3.49 3.48 -16.00
N VAL A 417 3.67 2.19 -16.33
CA VAL A 417 4.72 1.73 -17.26
C VAL A 417 4.60 2.43 -18.61
N ARG A 418 3.37 2.63 -19.10
CA ARG A 418 3.09 3.34 -20.36
C ARG A 418 3.40 4.84 -20.21
N ARG A 419 2.87 5.49 -19.17
CA ARG A 419 3.03 6.94 -18.91
C ARG A 419 4.48 7.34 -18.67
N GLN A 420 5.28 6.46 -18.06
CA GLN A 420 6.63 6.74 -17.56
C GLN A 420 7.71 5.85 -18.21
N ALA A 421 7.56 5.56 -19.50
CA ALA A 421 8.43 4.66 -20.26
C ALA A 421 9.92 5.02 -20.16
N LEU A 422 10.27 6.31 -20.04
CA LEU A 422 11.65 6.77 -19.85
C LEU A 422 12.25 6.26 -18.54
N ASN A 423 11.50 6.31 -17.43
CA ASN A 423 11.97 5.80 -16.15
C ASN A 423 12.03 4.27 -16.14
N VAL A 424 11.09 3.59 -16.80
CA VAL A 424 11.14 2.12 -16.99
C VAL A 424 12.42 1.72 -17.72
N PHE A 425 12.80 2.46 -18.76
CA PHE A 425 14.05 2.23 -19.48
C PHE A 425 15.28 2.44 -18.57
N ARG A 426 15.30 3.53 -17.78
CA ARG A 426 16.38 3.79 -16.80
C ARG A 426 16.53 2.66 -15.79
N ILE A 427 15.42 2.16 -15.21
CA ILE A 427 15.41 1.05 -14.27
C ILE A 427 16.05 -0.21 -14.89
N LYS A 428 15.65 -0.55 -16.11
CA LYS A 428 16.20 -1.70 -16.86
C LYS A 428 17.68 -1.51 -17.20
N LEU A 429 18.08 -0.29 -17.57
CA LEU A 429 19.48 0.04 -17.87
C LEU A 429 20.39 -0.11 -16.65
N LEU A 430 19.85 0.12 -15.43
CA LEU A 430 20.54 -0.09 -14.15
C LEU A 430 20.58 -1.57 -13.73
N GLY A 431 20.06 -2.49 -14.53
CA GLY A 431 20.10 -3.91 -14.28
C GLY A 431 18.94 -4.47 -13.46
N ALA A 432 17.99 -3.64 -13.05
CA ALA A 432 16.80 -4.09 -12.32
C ALA A 432 15.71 -4.64 -13.26
N SER A 433 14.90 -5.58 -12.75
CA SER A 433 13.72 -6.10 -13.42
C SER A 433 12.52 -5.19 -13.16
N VAL A 434 11.62 -5.05 -14.16
CA VAL A 434 10.34 -4.34 -14.00
C VAL A 434 9.22 -5.33 -14.28
N VAL A 435 8.32 -5.48 -13.29
CA VAL A 435 7.09 -6.28 -13.39
C VAL A 435 5.94 -5.32 -13.59
N ALA A 436 5.28 -5.40 -14.76
CA ALA A 436 4.05 -4.65 -15.01
C ALA A 436 2.87 -5.32 -14.31
N VAL A 437 2.13 -4.57 -13.49
CA VAL A 437 0.96 -5.05 -12.77
C VAL A 437 -0.29 -4.74 -13.57
N GLU A 438 -0.93 -5.79 -14.09
CA GLU A 438 -2.13 -5.71 -14.96
C GLU A 438 -3.44 -5.73 -14.16
N ALA A 439 -3.39 -5.99 -12.86
CA ALA A 439 -4.57 -6.04 -11.99
C ALA A 439 -5.06 -4.65 -11.60
N GLY A 440 -6.34 -4.53 -11.24
CA GLY A 440 -6.94 -3.32 -10.69
C GLY A 440 -6.94 -2.13 -11.64
N SER A 441 -6.61 -0.95 -11.13
CA SER A 441 -6.47 0.30 -11.88
C SER A 441 -5.16 0.39 -12.68
N GLN A 442 -4.25 -0.57 -12.51
CA GLN A 442 -2.94 -0.64 -13.15
C GLN A 442 -2.03 0.57 -12.82
N THR A 443 -2.18 1.12 -11.62
CA THR A 443 -1.45 2.28 -11.10
C THR A 443 -0.59 1.93 -9.89
N LEU A 444 0.00 2.93 -9.25
CA LEU A 444 0.81 2.80 -8.04
C LEU A 444 0.13 1.97 -6.94
N ARG A 445 -1.19 2.11 -6.75
CA ARG A 445 -1.95 1.35 -5.75
C ARG A 445 -1.78 -0.16 -5.93
N ASP A 446 -1.96 -0.63 -7.16
CA ASP A 446 -1.87 -2.06 -7.47
C ASP A 446 -0.42 -2.55 -7.46
N ALA A 447 0.54 -1.67 -7.77
CA ALA A 447 1.96 -1.95 -7.62
C ALA A 447 2.35 -2.19 -6.15
N VAL A 448 1.81 -1.42 -5.20
CA VAL A 448 2.00 -1.65 -3.76
C VAL A 448 1.42 -3.00 -3.34
N ASN A 449 0.19 -3.30 -3.76
CA ASN A 449 -0.47 -4.58 -3.47
C ASN A 449 0.39 -5.76 -3.95
N GLU A 450 0.93 -5.69 -5.17
CA GLU A 450 1.74 -6.76 -5.74
C GLU A 450 3.11 -6.88 -5.08
N ALA A 451 3.76 -5.75 -4.76
CA ALA A 451 5.02 -5.75 -4.04
C ALA A 451 4.88 -6.39 -2.64
N MET A 452 3.81 -6.08 -1.91
CA MET A 452 3.52 -6.70 -0.61
C MET A 452 3.27 -8.20 -0.73
N ARG A 453 2.52 -8.65 -1.75
CA ARG A 453 2.31 -10.07 -2.02
C ARG A 453 3.61 -10.79 -2.36
N ALA A 454 4.45 -10.18 -3.19
CA ALA A 454 5.75 -10.74 -3.56
C ALA A 454 6.71 -10.82 -2.37
N TRP A 455 6.63 -9.86 -1.45
CA TRP A 455 7.47 -9.85 -0.25
C TRP A 455 7.21 -11.06 0.64
N VAL A 456 5.94 -11.41 0.87
CA VAL A 456 5.54 -12.59 1.69
C VAL A 456 6.14 -13.90 1.18
N VAL A 457 6.44 -14.01 -0.11
CA VAL A 457 6.94 -15.27 -0.72
C VAL A 457 8.37 -15.59 -0.28
N ASN A 458 9.20 -14.58 -0.01
CA ASN A 458 10.65 -14.78 0.16
C ASN A 458 11.26 -13.84 1.22
N LEU A 459 10.71 -13.86 2.44
CA LEU A 459 11.07 -12.96 3.54
C LEU A 459 12.54 -13.05 3.97
N ASP A 460 13.13 -14.23 3.92
CA ASP A 460 14.49 -14.46 4.43
C ASP A 460 15.56 -13.68 3.64
N THR A 461 15.44 -13.63 2.33
CA THR A 461 16.45 -13.02 1.45
C THR A 461 16.04 -11.65 0.91
N THR A 462 14.75 -11.34 0.92
CA THR A 462 14.18 -10.19 0.26
C THR A 462 13.77 -9.10 1.26
N HIS A 463 14.14 -7.86 0.97
CA HIS A 463 13.65 -6.68 1.67
C HIS A 463 12.79 -5.83 0.74
N TYR A 464 11.64 -5.40 1.24
CA TYR A 464 10.77 -4.45 0.56
C TYR A 464 11.17 -3.02 0.93
N ILE A 465 11.55 -2.22 -0.07
CA ILE A 465 11.84 -0.79 0.09
C ILE A 465 10.62 0.01 -0.32
N ILE A 466 9.91 0.56 0.65
CA ILE A 466 8.74 1.38 0.36
C ILE A 466 9.14 2.81 -0.06
N GLY A 467 8.48 3.32 -1.10
CA GLY A 467 8.84 4.59 -1.72
C GLY A 467 8.27 5.83 -1.04
N SER A 468 7.28 5.67 -0.16
CA SER A 468 6.62 6.79 0.49
C SER A 468 6.45 6.56 2.00
N ALA A 469 6.00 7.58 2.74
CA ALA A 469 5.80 7.51 4.19
C ALA A 469 4.45 6.83 4.54
N ILE A 470 4.15 5.74 3.84
CA ILE A 470 2.95 4.90 3.95
C ILE A 470 3.32 3.49 4.43
N GLY A 471 2.35 2.60 4.47
CA GLY A 471 2.56 1.20 4.83
C GLY A 471 2.54 0.94 6.32
N PRO A 472 2.64 -0.34 6.74
CA PRO A 472 2.62 -0.71 8.14
C PRO A 472 3.85 -0.18 8.89
N HIS A 473 3.70 0.03 10.20
CA HIS A 473 4.86 0.28 11.05
C HIS A 473 5.93 -0.84 10.83
N PRO A 474 7.25 -0.52 10.69
CA PRO A 474 7.91 0.77 10.96
C PRO A 474 8.13 1.66 9.72
N PHE A 475 7.59 1.32 8.54
CA PHE A 475 7.90 2.03 7.29
C PHE A 475 7.67 3.54 7.33
N PRO A 476 6.56 4.09 7.87
CA PRO A 476 6.39 5.54 7.91
C PRO A 476 7.52 6.25 8.64
N THR A 477 7.98 5.69 9.75
CA THR A 477 9.09 6.23 10.55
C THR A 477 10.44 6.08 9.84
N ILE A 478 10.69 4.95 9.18
CA ILE A 478 11.91 4.72 8.38
C ILE A 478 12.03 5.78 7.29
N VAL A 479 10.97 5.96 6.50
CA VAL A 479 10.94 6.92 5.39
C VAL A 479 11.12 8.35 5.91
N ARG A 480 10.38 8.72 6.97
CA ARG A 480 10.55 10.02 7.63
C ARG A 480 12.00 10.27 8.04
N THR A 481 12.63 9.31 8.69
CA THR A 481 13.99 9.43 9.22
C THR A 481 14.99 9.77 8.11
N PHE A 482 14.96 9.06 6.99
CA PHE A 482 15.88 9.33 5.89
C PHE A 482 15.50 10.57 5.06
N GLN A 483 14.23 10.92 4.98
CA GLN A 483 13.77 12.10 4.26
C GLN A 483 13.89 13.39 5.07
N SER A 484 13.99 13.33 6.40
CA SER A 484 14.11 14.52 7.26
C SER A 484 15.38 15.33 7.01
N ILE A 485 16.35 14.78 6.32
CA ILE A 485 17.54 15.49 5.81
C ILE A 485 17.16 16.76 5.01
N ILE A 486 16.02 16.72 4.27
CA ILE A 486 15.51 17.85 3.48
C ILE A 486 15.24 19.05 4.39
N GLY A 487 14.41 18.86 5.42
CA GLY A 487 14.05 19.92 6.35
C GLY A 487 15.20 20.32 7.28
N ASN A 488 16.05 19.38 7.71
CA ASN A 488 17.22 19.67 8.53
C ASN A 488 18.19 20.61 7.82
N GLU A 489 18.54 20.30 6.56
CA GLU A 489 19.39 21.18 5.75
C GLU A 489 18.70 22.52 5.46
N THR A 490 17.39 22.52 5.21
CA THR A 490 16.61 23.74 5.00
C THR A 490 16.69 24.65 6.22
N LYS A 491 16.52 24.08 7.41
CA LYS A 491 16.60 24.81 8.70
C LYS A 491 17.96 25.49 8.89
N GLN A 492 19.04 24.72 8.66
CA GLN A 492 20.40 25.23 8.73
C GLN A 492 20.66 26.31 7.68
N GLN A 493 20.32 26.06 6.42
CA GLN A 493 20.58 26.98 5.31
C GLN A 493 19.77 28.28 5.41
N MET A 494 18.54 28.25 5.93
CA MET A 494 17.77 29.46 6.20
C MET A 494 18.41 30.29 7.32
N GLN A 495 18.89 29.63 8.37
CA GLN A 495 19.63 30.32 9.44
C GLN A 495 20.91 30.95 8.91
N GLU A 496 21.66 30.29 8.05
CA GLU A 496 22.88 30.84 7.42
C GLU A 496 22.57 32.03 6.48
N LYS A 497 21.52 31.94 5.67
CA LYS A 497 21.20 32.94 4.63
C LYS A 497 20.35 34.10 5.12
N ARG A 498 19.45 33.86 6.10
CA ARG A 498 18.45 34.82 6.56
C ARG A 498 18.54 35.17 8.05
N GLY A 499 19.34 34.42 8.83
CA GLY A 499 19.46 34.56 10.28
C GLY A 499 18.17 34.16 11.04
N LYS A 500 17.22 33.49 10.37
CA LYS A 500 15.93 33.06 10.95
C LYS A 500 15.41 31.78 10.29
N LEU A 501 14.44 31.14 10.94
CA LEU A 501 13.65 30.08 10.31
C LEU A 501 12.76 30.67 9.20
N PRO A 502 12.32 29.86 8.21
CA PRO A 502 11.32 30.31 7.25
C PRO A 502 9.97 30.56 7.94
N ASP A 503 9.14 31.44 7.39
CA ASP A 503 7.79 31.67 7.89
C ASP A 503 6.83 30.57 7.44
N ALA A 504 7.14 29.88 6.33
CA ALA A 504 6.41 28.72 5.86
C ALA A 504 7.30 27.73 5.09
N VAL A 505 6.95 26.45 5.15
CA VAL A 505 7.50 25.40 4.26
C VAL A 505 6.35 24.74 3.49
N VAL A 506 6.56 24.49 2.21
CA VAL A 506 5.56 23.96 1.27
C VAL A 506 6.08 22.73 0.57
N ALA A 507 5.25 21.68 0.48
CA ALA A 507 5.58 20.45 -0.24
C ALA A 507 4.33 19.87 -0.91
N CYS A 508 4.49 19.18 -2.04
CA CYS A 508 3.41 18.40 -2.63
C CYS A 508 3.16 17.13 -1.80
N VAL A 509 1.91 16.67 -1.80
CA VAL A 509 1.47 15.52 -1.01
C VAL A 509 0.75 14.52 -1.93
N GLY A 510 1.39 13.35 -2.13
CA GLY A 510 0.76 12.10 -2.53
C GLY A 510 0.81 11.18 -1.33
N GLY A 511 1.59 10.08 -1.36
CA GLY A 511 1.87 9.30 -0.15
C GLY A 511 2.69 10.05 0.91
N GLY A 512 3.30 11.20 0.60
CA GLY A 512 3.81 12.17 1.57
C GLY A 512 5.31 12.12 1.88
N SER A 513 6.15 11.38 1.13
CA SER A 513 7.58 11.22 1.49
C SER A 513 8.38 12.53 1.53
N ASN A 514 8.22 13.41 0.52
CA ASN A 514 8.91 14.69 0.51
C ASN A 514 8.32 15.66 1.55
N ALA A 515 7.01 15.61 1.75
CA ALA A 515 6.31 16.47 2.70
C ALA A 515 6.72 16.13 4.15
N VAL A 516 6.71 14.85 4.55
CA VAL A 516 7.15 14.45 5.88
C VAL A 516 8.62 14.80 6.10
N GLY A 517 9.46 14.62 5.08
CA GLY A 517 10.89 14.96 5.15
C GLY A 517 11.14 16.45 5.32
N MET A 518 10.33 17.29 4.66
CA MET A 518 10.42 18.75 4.80
C MET A 518 9.82 19.24 6.12
N PHE A 519 8.66 18.68 6.54
CA PHE A 519 7.87 19.20 7.66
C PHE A 519 8.35 18.73 9.02
N TYR A 520 8.81 17.47 9.13
CA TYR A 520 9.18 16.87 10.41
C TYR A 520 10.20 17.71 11.22
N PRO A 521 11.30 18.22 10.66
CA PRO A 521 12.21 19.06 11.41
C PRO A 521 11.60 20.37 11.93
N PHE A 522 10.50 20.83 11.35
CA PHE A 522 9.75 22.02 11.78
C PHE A 522 8.49 21.69 12.59
N ALA A 523 8.21 20.42 12.86
CA ALA A 523 6.98 20.01 13.54
C ALA A 523 6.81 20.69 14.91
N ASN A 524 7.91 20.89 15.64
CA ASN A 524 7.94 21.54 16.94
C ASN A 524 8.22 23.06 16.88
N ASP A 525 8.24 23.66 15.68
CA ASP A 525 8.42 25.11 15.52
C ASP A 525 7.08 25.75 15.12
N PRO A 526 6.23 26.17 16.06
CA PRO A 526 4.87 26.67 15.77
C PRO A 526 4.86 27.97 14.95
N SER A 527 5.97 28.71 14.93
CA SER A 527 6.13 29.90 14.09
C SER A 527 6.23 29.58 12.59
N VAL A 528 6.58 28.35 12.23
CA VAL A 528 6.70 27.92 10.83
C VAL A 528 5.41 27.24 10.38
N LYS A 529 4.75 27.83 9.38
CA LYS A 529 3.55 27.23 8.77
C LYS A 529 3.95 26.02 7.91
N LEU A 530 3.22 24.90 8.04
CA LEU A 530 3.37 23.72 7.20
C LEU A 530 2.21 23.68 6.20
N LEU A 531 2.50 23.74 4.90
CA LEU A 531 1.48 23.70 3.85
C LEU A 531 1.73 22.53 2.91
N GLY A 532 0.85 21.53 2.92
CA GLY A 532 0.79 20.45 1.96
C GLY A 532 -0.11 20.80 0.78
N VAL A 533 0.32 20.48 -0.43
CA VAL A 533 -0.47 20.69 -1.65
C VAL A 533 -0.72 19.34 -2.32
N GLU A 534 -1.99 18.94 -2.36
CA GLU A 534 -2.47 17.68 -2.92
C GLU A 534 -2.90 17.83 -4.38
N ALA A 535 -3.02 16.73 -5.10
CA ALA A 535 -3.52 16.72 -6.46
C ALA A 535 -5.05 16.78 -6.50
N GLY A 536 -5.58 17.93 -6.85
CA GLY A 536 -7.01 18.21 -7.00
C GLY A 536 -7.61 17.68 -8.31
N GLY A 537 -6.80 17.17 -9.24
CA GLY A 537 -7.28 16.59 -10.50
C GLY A 537 -8.21 17.53 -11.27
N ASP A 538 -9.40 17.06 -11.60
CA ASP A 538 -10.46 17.89 -12.22
C ASP A 538 -11.24 18.75 -11.21
N GLY A 539 -10.91 18.65 -9.91
CA GLY A 539 -11.56 19.34 -8.79
C GLY A 539 -11.98 18.36 -7.68
N ILE A 540 -11.84 18.76 -6.42
CA ILE A 540 -12.18 17.90 -5.25
C ILE A 540 -13.68 17.59 -5.13
N ASP A 541 -14.54 18.39 -5.76
CA ASP A 541 -15.98 18.13 -5.83
C ASP A 541 -16.36 17.10 -6.91
N THR A 542 -15.35 16.59 -7.64
CA THR A 542 -15.53 15.54 -8.64
C THR A 542 -15.05 14.20 -8.10
N ALA A 543 -15.33 13.09 -8.80
CA ALA A 543 -14.76 11.79 -8.49
C ALA A 543 -13.33 11.61 -9.05
N ARG A 544 -12.73 12.66 -9.64
CA ARG A 544 -11.46 12.60 -10.37
C ARG A 544 -10.40 13.49 -9.73
N HIS A 545 -9.93 13.08 -8.56
CA HIS A 545 -8.84 13.72 -7.82
C HIS A 545 -8.06 12.70 -6.98
N SER A 546 -6.94 13.11 -6.38
CA SER A 546 -6.12 12.32 -5.45
C SER A 546 -5.85 13.10 -4.14
N ALA A 547 -6.72 14.06 -3.80
CA ALA A 547 -6.59 14.89 -2.61
C ALA A 547 -7.13 14.14 -1.38
N THR A 548 -6.32 13.28 -0.81
CA THR A 548 -6.69 12.34 0.25
C THR A 548 -6.98 13.03 1.59
N LEU A 549 -6.17 14.01 1.97
CA LEU A 549 -6.38 14.76 3.21
C LEU A 549 -7.52 15.78 3.07
N SER A 550 -7.70 16.37 1.89
CA SER A 550 -8.76 17.35 1.66
C SER A 550 -10.14 16.73 1.42
N GLY A 551 -10.22 15.57 0.75
CA GLY A 551 -11.48 14.94 0.31
C GLY A 551 -11.71 13.51 0.82
N GLY A 552 -10.74 12.88 1.51
CA GLY A 552 -10.85 11.51 1.98
C GLY A 552 -11.41 11.37 3.39
N THR A 553 -11.56 10.13 3.82
CA THR A 553 -12.04 9.73 5.15
C THR A 553 -11.06 8.75 5.81
N LYS A 554 -11.18 8.56 7.13
CA LYS A 554 -10.33 7.63 7.89
C LYS A 554 -10.62 6.19 7.48
N GLY A 555 -9.57 5.44 7.22
CA GLY A 555 -9.68 4.04 6.81
C GLY A 555 -8.35 3.31 6.91
N VAL A 556 -8.31 2.07 6.42
CA VAL A 556 -7.12 1.21 6.40
C VAL A 556 -6.79 0.83 4.96
N LEU A 557 -5.55 1.09 4.55
CA LEU A 557 -5.03 0.73 3.24
C LEU A 557 -3.54 0.38 3.33
N HIS A 558 -3.10 -0.67 2.63
CA HIS A 558 -1.70 -1.08 2.59
C HIS A 558 -1.02 -1.19 3.97
N GLY A 559 -1.76 -1.77 4.92
CA GLY A 559 -1.22 -2.06 6.25
C GLY A 559 -1.22 -0.91 7.25
N VAL A 560 -1.84 0.23 6.93
CA VAL A 560 -1.81 1.43 7.78
C VAL A 560 -3.19 2.07 7.90
N ARG A 561 -3.55 2.50 9.11
CA ARG A 561 -4.71 3.36 9.34
C ARG A 561 -4.32 4.81 9.04
N THR A 562 -5.06 5.45 8.13
CA THR A 562 -4.80 6.84 7.68
C THR A 562 -6.04 7.45 7.04
N TYR A 563 -5.91 8.61 6.39
CA TYR A 563 -6.92 9.12 5.46
C TYR A 563 -6.78 8.42 4.10
N ILE A 564 -7.90 7.97 3.55
CA ILE A 564 -7.97 7.33 2.23
C ILE A 564 -9.17 7.85 1.43
N LEU A 565 -9.06 7.77 0.10
CA LEU A 565 -10.20 7.99 -0.79
C LEU A 565 -10.96 6.67 -0.93
N GLN A 566 -12.18 6.64 -0.43
CA GLN A 566 -13.04 5.46 -0.40
C GLN A 566 -14.51 5.83 -0.53
N ASP A 567 -15.31 4.88 -0.96
CA ASP A 567 -16.75 5.01 -0.99
C ASP A 567 -17.38 4.73 0.40
N GLN A 568 -18.70 4.88 0.48
CA GLN A 568 -19.48 4.63 1.70
C GLN A 568 -19.46 3.16 2.19
N HIS A 569 -18.94 2.23 1.39
CA HIS A 569 -18.81 0.82 1.71
C HIS A 569 -17.37 0.42 2.07
N GLY A 570 -16.46 1.39 2.16
CA GLY A 570 -15.03 1.15 2.45
C GLY A 570 -14.25 0.57 1.28
N GLN A 571 -14.78 0.68 0.05
CA GLN A 571 -14.05 0.31 -1.15
C GLN A 571 -13.17 1.49 -1.57
N VAL A 572 -11.91 1.22 -1.85
CA VAL A 572 -10.94 2.27 -2.24
C VAL A 572 -11.31 2.81 -3.61
N SER A 573 -11.48 4.12 -3.71
CA SER A 573 -11.85 4.80 -4.94
C SER A 573 -10.70 4.81 -5.95
N GLU A 574 -11.05 4.85 -7.23
CA GLU A 574 -10.08 5.22 -8.27
C GLU A 574 -9.68 6.67 -8.09
N THR A 575 -8.42 6.95 -8.35
CA THR A 575 -7.84 8.30 -8.25
C THR A 575 -7.51 8.86 -9.62
N HIS A 576 -7.31 10.17 -9.68
CA HIS A 576 -6.85 10.84 -10.88
C HIS A 576 -5.92 12.01 -10.54
N SER A 577 -4.79 12.05 -11.21
CA SER A 577 -3.87 13.19 -11.25
C SER A 577 -3.10 13.18 -12.57
N VAL A 578 -2.84 14.36 -13.12
CA VAL A 578 -1.89 14.54 -14.24
C VAL A 578 -0.49 14.11 -13.82
N SER A 579 -0.21 14.08 -12.53
CA SER A 579 1.06 13.64 -11.93
C SER A 579 0.96 12.21 -11.43
N ALA A 580 1.63 11.25 -12.08
CA ALA A 580 1.64 9.85 -11.67
C ALA A 580 2.20 9.62 -10.24
N GLY A 581 3.05 10.52 -9.73
CA GLY A 581 3.60 10.42 -8.37
C GLY A 581 2.67 10.92 -7.27
N LEU A 582 1.56 11.60 -7.62
CA LEU A 582 0.50 12.00 -6.69
C LEU A 582 -0.80 11.19 -6.87
N ASP A 583 -0.83 10.30 -7.87
CA ASP A 583 -1.99 9.46 -8.19
C ASP A 583 -2.06 8.25 -7.24
N TYR A 584 -2.52 8.48 -6.01
CA TYR A 584 -2.58 7.48 -4.95
C TYR A 584 -3.68 7.80 -3.94
N PRO A 585 -4.52 6.82 -3.55
CA PRO A 585 -5.70 7.05 -2.71
C PRO A 585 -5.44 7.09 -1.20
N GLY A 586 -4.20 7.15 -0.76
CA GLY A 586 -3.82 7.17 0.65
C GLY A 586 -2.71 8.17 0.95
N VAL A 587 -2.42 8.37 2.24
CA VAL A 587 -1.40 9.33 2.69
C VAL A 587 -0.65 8.79 3.93
N GLY A 588 0.53 9.32 4.21
CA GLY A 588 1.29 8.98 5.41
C GLY A 588 0.53 9.28 6.70
N PRO A 589 0.56 8.36 7.70
CA PRO A 589 -0.20 8.52 8.94
C PRO A 589 0.24 9.72 9.78
N GLU A 590 1.50 10.12 9.71
CA GLU A 590 2.00 11.30 10.41
C GLU A 590 1.44 12.60 9.82
N LEU A 591 1.26 12.67 8.48
CA LEU A 591 0.59 13.80 7.83
C LEU A 591 -0.90 13.86 8.20
N ALA A 592 -1.54 12.69 8.34
CA ALA A 592 -2.91 12.57 8.84
C ALA A 592 -3.04 13.13 10.27
N GLN A 593 -2.10 12.77 11.15
CA GLN A 593 -2.05 13.29 12.51
C GLN A 593 -1.84 14.82 12.53
N TRP A 594 -0.96 15.35 11.69
CA TRP A 594 -0.75 16.80 11.60
C TRP A 594 -1.95 17.55 11.03
N LYS A 595 -2.79 16.90 10.23
CA LYS A 595 -4.09 17.47 9.84
C LYS A 595 -5.04 17.56 11.04
N ASP A 596 -5.23 16.45 11.76
CA ASP A 596 -6.20 16.40 12.87
C ASP A 596 -5.79 17.28 14.06
N SER A 597 -4.48 17.42 14.30
CA SER A 597 -3.93 18.34 15.30
C SER A 597 -3.79 19.78 14.81
N GLU A 598 -4.24 20.09 13.59
CA GLU A 598 -4.10 21.40 12.95
C GLU A 598 -2.64 21.92 12.85
N ARG A 599 -1.64 21.02 13.02
CA ARG A 599 -0.24 21.41 12.88
C ARG A 599 0.13 21.74 11.43
N ALA A 600 -0.44 21.08 10.46
CA ALA A 600 -0.26 21.35 9.04
C ALA A 600 -1.60 21.64 8.36
N LYS A 601 -1.56 22.53 7.37
CA LYS A 601 -2.68 22.79 6.48
C LYS A 601 -2.49 22.12 5.15
N TYR A 602 -3.58 21.66 4.55
CA TYR A 602 -3.59 21.02 3.25
C TYR A 602 -4.56 21.70 2.34
N ILE A 603 -4.15 21.88 1.09
CA ILE A 603 -4.96 22.39 -0.01
C ILE A 603 -4.83 21.49 -1.22
N ALA A 604 -5.80 21.52 -2.09
CA ALA A 604 -5.75 20.80 -3.37
C ALA A 604 -5.48 21.79 -4.51
N ALA A 605 -4.59 21.43 -5.43
CA ALA A 605 -4.39 22.13 -6.67
C ALA A 605 -4.86 21.25 -7.83
N THR A 606 -5.71 21.79 -8.71
CA THR A 606 -6.20 21.11 -9.90
C THR A 606 -5.08 20.88 -10.92
N ASP A 607 -5.31 19.98 -11.89
CA ASP A 607 -4.37 19.74 -12.99
C ASP A 607 -4.05 21.03 -13.77
N ALA A 608 -5.03 21.90 -13.97
CA ALA A 608 -4.83 23.21 -14.62
C ALA A 608 -3.94 24.13 -13.78
N GLU A 609 -4.12 24.16 -12.47
CA GLU A 609 -3.32 24.97 -11.53
C GLU A 609 -1.89 24.40 -11.42
N ALA A 610 -1.73 23.09 -11.42
CA ALA A 610 -0.41 22.46 -11.50
C ALA A 610 0.34 22.87 -12.78
N PHE A 611 -0.35 22.93 -13.93
CA PHE A 611 0.22 23.43 -15.19
C PHE A 611 0.61 24.92 -15.11
N ILE A 612 -0.10 25.75 -14.34
CA ILE A 612 0.33 27.13 -14.05
C ILE A 612 1.66 27.11 -13.27
N GLY A 613 1.75 26.33 -12.21
CA GLY A 613 2.99 26.17 -11.43
C GLY A 613 4.17 25.67 -12.27
N PHE A 614 3.93 24.66 -13.10
CA PHE A 614 4.91 24.11 -14.06
C PHE A 614 5.41 25.19 -15.04
N ARG A 615 4.49 25.94 -15.66
CA ARG A 615 4.81 27.03 -16.60
C ARG A 615 5.62 28.13 -15.93
N LEU A 616 5.17 28.60 -14.76
CA LEU A 616 5.82 29.70 -14.06
C LEU A 616 7.26 29.35 -13.64
N ALA A 617 7.48 28.19 -13.05
CA ALA A 617 8.84 27.73 -12.72
C ALA A 617 9.73 27.63 -13.98
N SER A 618 9.20 27.07 -15.07
CA SER A 618 9.95 26.90 -16.32
C SER A 618 10.29 28.24 -16.98
N GLN A 619 9.33 29.18 -17.05
CA GLN A 619 9.51 30.44 -17.77
C GLN A 619 10.18 31.54 -16.95
N LEU A 620 9.99 31.54 -15.63
CA LEU A 620 10.56 32.55 -14.76
C LEU A 620 11.93 32.14 -14.20
N GLU A 621 12.11 30.89 -13.79
CA GLU A 621 13.35 30.43 -13.16
C GLU A 621 14.22 29.52 -14.05
N GLY A 622 13.72 29.13 -15.25
CA GLY A 622 14.45 28.19 -16.11
C GLY A 622 14.52 26.77 -15.50
N ILE A 623 13.62 26.45 -14.58
CA ILE A 623 13.57 25.16 -13.90
C ILE A 623 12.34 24.40 -14.39
N ILE A 624 12.54 23.26 -15.06
CA ILE A 624 11.45 22.35 -15.43
C ILE A 624 11.21 21.40 -14.27
N PRO A 625 10.20 21.66 -13.40
CA PRO A 625 9.95 20.85 -12.22
C PRO A 625 9.18 19.58 -12.60
N ALA A 626 9.25 18.55 -11.77
CA ALA A 626 8.30 17.44 -11.88
C ALA A 626 6.86 17.94 -11.68
N LEU A 627 5.88 17.28 -12.33
CA LEU A 627 4.45 17.63 -12.18
C LEU A 627 3.99 17.55 -10.71
N GLU A 628 4.58 16.65 -9.93
CA GLU A 628 4.39 16.60 -8.49
C GLU A 628 4.71 17.95 -7.84
N THR A 629 5.91 18.47 -8.10
CA THR A 629 6.40 19.73 -7.56
C THR A 629 5.60 20.94 -8.06
N ALA A 630 5.08 20.87 -9.28
CA ALA A 630 4.28 21.95 -9.89
C ALA A 630 3.05 22.31 -9.06
N HIS A 631 2.40 21.33 -8.40
CA HIS A 631 1.31 21.56 -7.45
C HIS A 631 1.80 22.41 -6.25
N ALA A 632 2.94 22.03 -5.65
CA ALA A 632 3.52 22.78 -4.54
C ALA A 632 3.91 24.22 -4.93
N ILE A 633 4.45 24.42 -6.13
CA ILE A 633 4.83 25.74 -6.64
C ILE A 633 3.59 26.64 -6.77
N TYR A 634 2.50 26.11 -7.35
CA TYR A 634 1.24 26.86 -7.42
C TYR A 634 0.73 27.27 -6.03
N GLY A 635 0.61 26.30 -5.11
CA GLY A 635 0.15 26.57 -3.76
C GLY A 635 1.03 27.56 -2.99
N ALA A 636 2.35 27.49 -3.20
CA ALA A 636 3.31 28.42 -2.58
C ALA A 636 3.19 29.85 -3.13
N ILE A 637 2.95 30.02 -4.43
CA ILE A 637 2.71 31.33 -5.05
C ILE A 637 1.44 31.95 -4.47
N GLU A 638 0.36 31.17 -4.35
CA GLU A 638 -0.89 31.67 -3.78
C GLU A 638 -0.72 32.03 -2.29
N LEU A 639 0.04 31.23 -1.52
CA LEU A 639 0.38 31.59 -0.14
C LEU A 639 1.23 32.87 -0.08
N ALA A 640 2.24 33.00 -0.93
CA ALA A 640 3.15 34.15 -0.96
C ALA A 640 2.41 35.48 -1.17
N LYS A 641 1.40 35.50 -2.05
CA LYS A 641 0.54 36.68 -2.28
C LYS A 641 -0.14 37.21 -1.02
N THR A 642 -0.35 36.33 -0.03
CA THR A 642 -1.02 36.67 1.25
C THR A 642 -0.06 37.05 2.35
N MET A 643 1.25 36.97 2.12
CA MET A 643 2.30 37.21 3.11
C MET A 643 3.09 38.49 2.84
N ASN A 644 3.79 38.99 3.86
CA ASN A 644 4.58 40.22 3.73
C ASN A 644 5.91 39.92 2.99
N LYS A 645 6.46 40.99 2.38
CA LYS A 645 7.71 40.91 1.58
C LYS A 645 8.98 40.58 2.37
N ASP A 646 8.96 40.74 3.69
CA ASP A 646 10.07 40.36 4.60
C ASP A 646 9.99 38.92 5.10
N GLN A 647 8.89 38.23 4.78
CA GLN A 647 8.68 36.82 5.11
C GLN A 647 9.27 35.90 4.04
N ASP A 648 9.53 34.66 4.43
CA ASP A 648 10.21 33.67 3.60
C ASP A 648 9.42 32.37 3.54
N ILE A 649 9.19 31.85 2.33
CA ILE A 649 8.58 30.54 2.06
C ILE A 649 9.65 29.65 1.44
N VAL A 650 9.78 28.39 1.88
CA VAL A 650 10.62 27.40 1.23
C VAL A 650 9.78 26.29 0.62
N ILE A 651 9.95 26.07 -0.68
CA ILE A 651 9.30 24.99 -1.43
C ILE A 651 10.25 23.80 -1.55
N CYS A 652 9.79 22.60 -1.25
CA CYS A 652 10.50 21.36 -1.60
C CYS A 652 10.31 21.08 -3.10
N VAL A 653 11.35 21.33 -3.90
CA VAL A 653 11.40 20.95 -5.33
C VAL A 653 11.74 19.47 -5.41
N SER A 654 10.73 18.62 -5.24
CA SER A 654 10.87 17.19 -4.94
C SER A 654 11.50 16.36 -6.06
N GLY A 655 11.43 16.84 -7.32
CA GLY A 655 12.01 16.16 -8.47
C GLY A 655 12.00 17.03 -9.73
N ARG A 656 12.78 16.60 -10.73
CA ARG A 656 12.87 17.28 -12.03
C ARG A 656 11.86 16.73 -13.04
N GLY A 657 11.47 17.57 -13.99
CA GLY A 657 10.38 17.30 -14.92
C GLY A 657 10.76 16.64 -16.25
N ASP A 658 12.00 16.24 -16.46
CA ASP A 658 12.41 15.57 -17.73
C ASP A 658 11.53 14.36 -18.06
N LYS A 659 11.09 13.65 -17.04
CA LYS A 659 10.18 12.50 -17.16
C LYS A 659 8.77 12.87 -17.61
N ASP A 660 8.35 14.10 -17.37
CA ASP A 660 6.97 14.58 -17.54
C ASP A 660 6.76 15.40 -18.82
N VAL A 661 7.84 15.78 -19.52
CA VAL A 661 7.76 16.64 -20.71
C VAL A 661 6.82 16.08 -21.77
N GLN A 662 6.85 14.76 -21.99
CA GLN A 662 5.94 14.10 -22.93
C GLN A 662 4.48 14.18 -22.44
N SER A 663 4.21 13.86 -21.18
CA SER A 663 2.86 13.95 -20.60
C SER A 663 2.32 15.37 -20.64
N VAL A 664 3.18 16.36 -20.36
CA VAL A 664 2.82 17.79 -20.49
C VAL A 664 2.46 18.12 -21.94
N ALA A 665 3.22 17.66 -22.94
CA ALA A 665 2.92 17.89 -24.33
C ALA A 665 1.59 17.24 -24.79
N GLU A 666 1.26 16.06 -24.25
CA GLU A 666 0.00 15.34 -24.52
C GLU A 666 -1.21 16.02 -23.88
N GLU A 667 -1.08 16.54 -22.64
CA GLU A 667 -2.19 17.19 -21.91
C GLU A 667 -2.33 18.70 -22.20
N LEU A 668 -1.29 19.36 -22.69
CA LEU A 668 -1.31 20.79 -23.00
C LEU A 668 -2.42 21.23 -23.95
N PRO A 669 -2.80 20.46 -25.01
CA PRO A 669 -3.93 20.80 -25.87
C PRO A 669 -5.27 20.90 -25.13
N LYS A 670 -5.44 20.19 -24.00
CA LYS A 670 -6.66 20.17 -23.17
C LYS A 670 -6.61 21.22 -22.08
N LEU A 671 -5.48 21.33 -21.37
CA LEU A 671 -5.32 22.21 -20.21
C LEU A 671 -4.85 23.62 -20.59
N GLY A 672 -4.02 23.73 -21.65
CA GLY A 672 -3.46 25.01 -22.08
C GLY A 672 -4.49 26.10 -22.36
N PRO A 673 -5.61 25.84 -23.06
CA PRO A 673 -6.67 26.82 -23.26
C PRO A 673 -7.29 27.37 -21.97
N LYS A 674 -7.39 26.52 -20.93
CA LYS A 674 -7.96 26.92 -19.61
C LYS A 674 -7.07 27.92 -18.87
N ILE A 675 -5.75 27.92 -19.13
CA ILE A 675 -4.75 28.74 -18.44
C ILE A 675 -4.03 29.74 -19.34
N GLY A 676 -4.51 29.90 -20.60
CA GLY A 676 -3.91 30.81 -21.58
C GLY A 676 -2.46 30.43 -21.94
N TRP A 677 -2.15 29.13 -22.01
CA TRP A 677 -0.82 28.63 -22.36
C TRP A 677 -0.88 27.79 -23.63
N ASP A 678 -0.37 28.33 -24.74
CA ASP A 678 -0.27 27.64 -26.01
C ASP A 678 1.18 27.70 -26.51
N LEU A 679 1.78 26.51 -26.64
CA LEU A 679 3.13 26.36 -27.19
C LEU A 679 3.12 26.01 -28.70
N ARG A 680 1.94 25.91 -29.33
CA ARG A 680 1.86 25.63 -30.77
C ARG A 680 2.42 26.83 -31.53
N CYS A 681 3.39 26.55 -32.38
CA CYS A 681 3.87 27.58 -33.32
C CYS A 681 2.75 27.88 -34.33
N LYS A 682 2.32 29.14 -34.42
CA LYS A 682 1.30 29.56 -35.41
C LYS A 682 1.73 29.30 -36.85
N SER A 683 3.02 29.07 -37.10
CA SER A 683 3.62 28.76 -38.39
C SER A 683 4.01 27.30 -38.64
N CYS A 684 3.97 26.46 -37.59
CA CYS A 684 4.25 25.03 -37.67
C CYS A 684 2.97 24.26 -37.40
N GLN A 685 2.42 23.60 -38.40
CA GLN A 685 1.36 22.62 -38.23
C GLN A 685 1.96 21.38 -37.54
N TYR A 686 2.11 21.44 -36.20
CA TYR A 686 2.66 20.35 -35.39
C TYR A 686 1.76 19.09 -35.37
N ASN A 687 0.52 19.21 -35.88
CA ASN A 687 -0.39 18.07 -36.07
C ASN A 687 0.09 17.07 -37.12
N ASP A 688 1.03 17.45 -38.01
CA ASP A 688 1.55 16.55 -39.03
C ASP A 688 2.68 15.63 -38.53
N MET A 689 3.25 15.86 -37.35
CA MET A 689 4.31 14.98 -36.81
C MET A 689 3.78 13.81 -35.95
N LEU A 690 2.62 13.93 -35.34
CA LEU A 690 2.07 12.88 -34.48
C LEU A 690 1.00 12.00 -35.14
N HIS A 691 0.44 12.45 -36.28
CA HIS A 691 -0.61 11.73 -37.01
C HIS A 691 -0.30 11.50 -38.52
N THR A 692 0.95 11.51 -38.91
CA THR A 692 1.26 11.06 -40.26
C THR A 692 1.17 9.54 -40.37
N ASP A 693 0.11 9.12 -41.00
CA ASP A 693 -0.03 7.82 -41.66
C ASP A 693 1.32 7.40 -42.29
N LYS A 694 1.81 6.21 -41.94
CA LYS A 694 3.16 5.71 -42.25
C LYS A 694 3.43 5.51 -43.76
N THR A 695 2.65 6.10 -44.66
CA THR A 695 2.68 5.79 -46.11
C THR A 695 3.22 6.88 -47.03
N GLN A 696 3.58 8.08 -46.53
CA GLN A 696 4.07 9.14 -47.47
C GLN A 696 5.33 9.89 -46.99
N PHE A 697 6.42 9.24 -46.73
CA PHE A 697 7.74 9.90 -46.68
C PHE A 697 8.55 9.53 -47.96
N LYS A 698 8.51 10.38 -48.99
CA LYS A 698 9.55 10.40 -50.02
C LYS A 698 10.75 11.18 -49.48
N LEU A 699 11.77 10.47 -49.03
CA LEU A 699 13.06 11.06 -48.63
C LEU A 699 13.77 11.65 -49.86
N PRO A 700 14.40 12.85 -49.76
CA PRO A 700 15.20 13.42 -50.81
C PRO A 700 16.35 12.49 -51.18
N GLN A 701 16.70 12.43 -52.49
CA GLN A 701 17.84 11.67 -52.99
C GLN A 701 19.14 12.40 -52.63
N THR A 702 19.62 12.27 -51.41
CA THR A 702 20.94 12.73 -50.97
C THR A 702 21.74 11.53 -50.45
N PRO A 703 23.10 11.59 -50.47
CA PRO A 703 23.94 10.49 -50.00
C PRO A 703 23.62 9.99 -48.60
N TYR A 704 23.06 10.84 -47.72
CA TYR A 704 22.63 10.48 -46.36
C TYR A 704 21.31 9.71 -46.30
N GLY A 705 20.47 9.74 -47.32
CA GLY A 705 19.22 9.00 -47.42
C GLY A 705 19.40 7.47 -47.59
N ARG A 706 20.60 7.01 -48.02
CA ARG A 706 20.90 5.56 -48.13
C ARG A 706 21.21 4.95 -46.76
N LEU A 707 21.83 5.68 -45.85
CA LEU A 707 22.13 5.18 -44.50
C LEU A 707 20.85 5.02 -43.65
N ALA A 708 19.91 5.97 -43.81
CA ALA A 708 18.60 5.90 -43.10
C ALA A 708 17.74 4.72 -43.58
N ARG A 709 17.85 4.31 -44.87
CA ARG A 709 17.12 3.11 -45.35
C ARG A 709 17.70 1.80 -44.84
N GLN A 710 19.02 1.73 -44.56
CA GLN A 710 19.61 0.54 -43.93
C GLN A 710 19.22 0.39 -42.48
N LEU A 711 19.09 1.48 -41.72
CA LEU A 711 18.66 1.46 -40.33
C LEU A 711 17.17 1.10 -40.18
N THR A 712 16.30 1.60 -41.09
CA THR A 712 14.87 1.23 -41.08
C THR A 712 14.62 -0.21 -41.50
N SER A 713 15.44 -0.77 -42.42
CA SER A 713 15.32 -2.18 -42.81
C SER A 713 15.75 -3.14 -41.68
N THR A 714 16.75 -2.75 -40.87
CA THR A 714 17.21 -3.54 -39.71
C THR A 714 16.16 -3.57 -38.58
N THR A 715 15.45 -2.47 -38.38
CA THR A 715 14.36 -2.42 -37.37
C THR A 715 13.13 -3.22 -37.83
N LEU A 716 12.83 -3.28 -39.11
CA LEU A 716 11.75 -4.11 -39.66
C LEU A 716 12.09 -5.63 -39.57
N TYR A 717 13.37 -5.99 -39.71
CA TYR A 717 13.78 -7.40 -39.55
C TYR A 717 13.67 -7.91 -38.11
N MET A 718 13.90 -7.06 -37.12
CA MET A 718 13.71 -7.44 -35.70
C MET A 718 12.22 -7.64 -35.33
N THR A 719 11.32 -6.88 -35.91
CA THR A 719 9.87 -7.02 -35.63
C THR A 719 9.27 -8.27 -36.29
N THR A 720 9.78 -8.69 -37.43
CA THR A 720 9.34 -9.94 -38.10
C THR A 720 9.91 -11.20 -37.46
N PHE A 721 11.09 -11.15 -36.86
CA PHE A 721 11.67 -12.29 -36.13
C PHE A 721 10.96 -12.58 -34.82
N ARG A 722 10.36 -11.57 -34.18
CA ARG A 722 9.61 -11.73 -32.93
C ARG A 722 8.25 -12.41 -33.13
N GLN A 723 7.65 -12.27 -34.33
CA GLN A 723 6.40 -12.99 -34.64
C GLN A 723 6.62 -14.45 -35.05
N ALA A 724 7.81 -14.83 -35.51
CA ALA A 724 8.12 -16.21 -35.85
C ALA A 724 8.47 -17.09 -34.63
N TYR A 725 8.93 -16.49 -33.51
CA TYR A 725 9.31 -17.23 -32.30
C TYR A 725 8.13 -17.50 -31.35
N LEU A 726 6.95 -16.94 -31.61
CA LEU A 726 5.72 -17.17 -30.80
C LEU A 726 4.76 -18.18 -31.46
N ARG A 727 5.18 -18.92 -32.49
CA ARG A 727 4.37 -19.94 -33.17
C ARG A 727 4.99 -21.35 -33.17
N ASN A 728 5.93 -21.62 -32.26
CA ASN A 728 6.35 -23.01 -31.94
C ASN A 728 6.31 -23.24 -30.45
#